data_984a9be1ed6dca643f554a19b43320c0
#
_entry.id   984a9be1ed6dca643f554a19b43320c0
#
_cell.length_a   1.000
_cell.length_b   1.000
_cell.length_c   1.000
_cell.angle_alpha   90.00
_cell.angle_beta   90.00
_cell.angle_gamma   90.00
#
_symmetry.space_group_name_H-M   'P 1'
#
loop_
_entity.id
_entity.type
_entity.pdbx_description
1 polymer ?
#
loop_
_entity_poly.entity_id
_entity_poly.type
_entity_poly.pdbx_seq_one_letter_code
_entity_poly.pdbx_strand_id
1 'polypeptide(L)'
;MVTIFKKVDNSSPFETDPLLSKSKAEKQPFWKKPWFTLFIVILIIAIATTVIVYIFYPKNGSPNTINFIKPEANRVIFNVATLTRNPVYAEVKAQPTSRVMSLATTNGDYFKKCAPFVTCNPDDKYRTYNGSCNNLQNPNWGAALTPFYRLMDAEFNDGNETFRVQLDGRPLPSARVVGVKLFYMKDIRNFDHENNELLVPWGQFLTHDISFYPDDIRNSSTPAHLDHCFEKDKTKIPFECKTAIMIAKDDPVYGQYNVSLFKFVRSMPSVNFSCPLTPRTILNRNTQYIDASHVYGSDKKIADGLRTFENGKLRSRILKNEEYCPQNPDSEFKDGPLGKSNVQFAAGDKNVNQNLAIALFQNLFLRYHNHLADEIQKLNPSWSDEKVYQETRRIIGAIIQVITYEHFLPIILGDEYMKEYGLTGQTTYDPSINSALAQEMTSGAFRALHNIIPAKFNFMSANYSIVDEVEPSRVLLQPDLLIGNFDNMLRGFLETPGRAVQPSYNNLITNIVFKIPHLDGYSGFDLLSYDIQRGRDNGLPPYNKMRHFCGLKKANTFNDLSDLISLEDIETLKSLYSTVHDIDYIIGALLEKPRNGSMVGPSTACIIGDSFYRFKAGDRFFYDVLGQPGSFTPAQIEALKKITLSHVMCTSSNLNHMQKETFRFVDHRWMSSIKYNCKSYKLDLSPWKEFS
;
A
#
# COMPACT_ATOMS: atom_id res chain seq x y z
N MET A 1 -5.58 58.99 -8.35
CA MET A 1 -6.78 59.77 -7.97
C MET A 1 -7.35 59.07 -6.75
N VAL A 2 -7.00 59.61 -5.62
CA VAL A 2 -7.77 60.30 -4.60
C VAL A 2 -8.74 59.32 -3.85
N THR A 3 -8.27 58.78 -2.72
CA THR A 3 -8.49 59.18 -1.32
C THR A 3 -9.95 59.48 -0.96
N ILE A 4 -10.51 58.82 0.08
CA ILE A 4 -11.10 59.43 1.28
C ILE A 4 -11.23 58.41 2.43
N PHE A 5 -10.55 58.75 3.53
CA PHE A 5 -10.75 58.28 4.92
C PHE A 5 -12.05 58.75 5.50
N LYS A 6 -12.66 58.01 6.43
CA LYS A 6 -13.23 58.57 7.65
C LYS A 6 -13.27 57.55 8.80
N LYS A 7 -12.55 57.98 9.80
CA LYS A 7 -12.53 57.56 11.21
C LYS A 7 -13.72 58.20 11.95
N VAL A 8 -14.37 57.50 12.87
CA VAL A 8 -15.00 58.14 14.05
C VAL A 8 -14.86 57.22 15.25
N ASP A 9 -14.41 57.83 16.33
CA ASP A 9 -14.04 57.36 17.64
C ASP A 9 -15.23 57.19 18.62
N ASN A 10 -14.93 56.41 19.66
CA ASN A 10 -15.24 56.52 21.09
C ASN A 10 -16.64 56.81 21.61
N SER A 11 -17.11 56.00 22.54
CA SER A 11 -17.11 56.30 23.97
C SER A 11 -18.00 55.34 24.78
N SER A 12 -17.45 54.81 25.84
CA SER A 12 -18.13 54.21 26.98
C SER A 12 -18.80 55.31 27.84
N PRO A 13 -19.68 55.04 28.83
CA PRO A 13 -19.19 54.62 30.14
C PRO A 13 -20.15 53.75 31.01
N PHE A 14 -19.52 53.06 31.97
CA PHE A 14 -19.89 52.77 33.37
C PHE A 14 -21.38 52.81 33.83
N GLU A 15 -21.79 51.76 34.54
CA GLU A 15 -22.38 51.91 35.89
C GLU A 15 -22.29 50.59 36.70
N THR A 16 -21.80 50.70 37.81
CA THR A 16 -21.59 50.21 39.13
C THR A 16 -22.62 49.27 39.74
N ASP A 17 -22.10 48.27 40.43
CA ASP A 17 -22.40 47.53 41.65
C ASP A 17 -23.64 47.90 42.51
N PRO A 18 -24.18 47.04 43.43
CA PRO A 18 -23.43 46.37 44.48
C PRO A 18 -23.96 45.02 45.09
N LEU A 19 -23.00 44.30 45.71
CA LEU A 19 -23.11 43.58 47.00
C LEU A 19 -24.28 42.64 47.32
N LEU A 20 -23.97 41.34 47.60
CA LEU A 20 -24.25 40.77 48.93
C LEU A 20 -23.63 39.39 49.16
N SER A 21 -22.82 39.36 50.19
CA SER A 21 -22.60 38.35 51.25
C SER A 21 -22.08 36.96 50.94
N LYS A 22 -20.95 36.74 51.51
CA LYS A 22 -20.27 35.49 51.81
C LYS A 22 -21.10 34.53 52.63
N SER A 23 -21.20 33.28 52.21
CA SER A 23 -21.24 32.15 53.15
C SER A 23 -20.14 31.16 52.74
N LYS A 24 -19.17 30.94 53.63
CA LYS A 24 -18.17 29.87 53.52
C LYS A 24 -18.88 28.52 53.69
N ALA A 25 -19.08 27.81 52.60
CA ALA A 25 -19.39 26.39 52.66
C ALA A 25 -18.06 25.62 52.64
N GLU A 26 -17.78 24.93 53.72
CA GLU A 26 -16.71 23.98 53.91
C GLU A 26 -16.80 22.92 52.81
N LYS A 27 -15.79 22.84 51.91
CA LYS A 27 -15.72 21.83 50.87
C LYS A 27 -15.45 20.46 51.49
N GLN A 28 -16.47 19.62 51.60
CA GLN A 28 -16.26 18.22 51.96
C GLN A 28 -15.29 17.55 50.99
N PRO A 29 -14.37 16.68 51.47
CA PRO A 29 -13.43 16.03 50.61
C PRO A 29 -14.11 15.14 49.56
N PHE A 30 -13.57 15.08 48.38
CA PHE A 30 -14.06 14.45 47.16
C PHE A 30 -14.60 12.99 47.39
N TRP A 31 -13.92 12.21 48.23
CA TRP A 31 -14.30 10.82 48.57
C TRP A 31 -15.52 10.66 49.46
N LYS A 32 -16.08 11.72 50.03
CA LYS A 32 -17.33 11.71 50.82
C LYS A 32 -18.56 12.06 50.00
N LYS A 33 -18.44 12.25 48.70
CA LYS A 33 -19.60 12.57 47.86
C LYS A 33 -20.33 11.29 47.43
N PRO A 34 -21.69 11.26 47.46
CA PRO A 34 -22.49 10.06 47.13
C PRO A 34 -22.18 9.47 45.73
N TRP A 35 -21.83 10.31 44.76
CA TRP A 35 -21.50 9.86 43.43
C TRP A 35 -20.14 9.12 43.35
N PHE A 36 -19.21 9.40 44.24
CA PHE A 36 -17.92 8.67 44.30
C PHE A 36 -18.13 7.24 44.81
N THR A 37 -19.02 7.06 45.80
CA THR A 37 -19.40 5.71 46.27
C THR A 37 -20.12 4.94 45.14
N LEU A 38 -21.02 5.61 44.40
CA LEU A 38 -21.71 5.04 43.25
C LEU A 38 -20.71 4.62 42.14
N PHE A 39 -19.71 5.44 41.87
CA PHE A 39 -18.67 5.15 40.90
C PHE A 39 -17.84 3.91 41.29
N ILE A 40 -17.43 3.78 42.55
CA ILE A 40 -16.73 2.59 43.09
C ILE A 40 -17.60 1.35 42.97
N VAL A 41 -18.88 1.42 43.31
CA VAL A 41 -19.83 0.29 43.19
C VAL A 41 -19.96 -0.15 41.70
N ILE A 42 -20.11 0.79 40.78
CA ILE A 42 -20.18 0.47 39.33
C ILE A 42 -18.87 -0.18 38.84
N LEU A 43 -17.72 0.30 39.31
CA LEU A 43 -16.41 -0.26 38.94
C LEU A 43 -16.27 -1.70 39.45
N ILE A 44 -16.70 -1.97 40.68
CA ILE A 44 -16.67 -3.31 41.28
C ILE A 44 -17.60 -4.27 40.52
N ILE A 45 -18.82 -3.79 40.15
CA ILE A 45 -19.76 -4.59 39.35
C ILE A 45 -19.18 -4.87 37.95
N ALA A 46 -18.54 -3.90 37.31
CA ALA A 46 -17.90 -4.09 36.01
C ALA A 46 -16.75 -5.10 36.08
N ILE A 47 -15.93 -5.06 37.12
CA ILE A 47 -14.85 -6.03 37.34
C ILE A 47 -15.42 -7.43 37.64
N ALA A 48 -16.45 -7.53 38.47
CA ALA A 48 -17.11 -8.80 38.81
C ALA A 48 -17.78 -9.44 37.59
N THR A 49 -18.46 -8.64 36.74
CA THR A 49 -19.05 -9.14 35.48
C THR A 49 -17.97 -9.58 34.47
N THR A 50 -16.84 -8.89 34.40
CA THR A 50 -15.72 -9.29 33.53
C THR A 50 -15.10 -10.62 34.00
N VAL A 51 -14.95 -10.80 35.30
CA VAL A 51 -14.44 -12.04 35.89
C VAL A 51 -15.43 -13.21 35.74
N ILE A 52 -16.72 -12.96 35.89
CA ILE A 52 -17.77 -13.97 35.70
C ILE A 52 -17.85 -14.39 34.22
N VAL A 53 -17.75 -13.47 33.27
CA VAL A 53 -17.69 -13.78 31.84
C VAL A 53 -16.42 -14.58 31.51
N TYR A 54 -15.29 -14.31 32.18
CA TYR A 54 -14.05 -15.06 31.96
C TYR A 54 -14.08 -16.49 32.53
N ILE A 55 -14.84 -16.72 33.61
CA ILE A 55 -14.92 -18.02 34.32
C ILE A 55 -16.02 -18.93 33.77
N PHE A 56 -17.12 -18.39 33.26
CA PHE A 56 -18.32 -19.17 32.90
C PHE A 56 -18.59 -19.29 31.40
N TYR A 57 -17.75 -18.69 30.51
CA TYR A 57 -17.85 -18.97 29.09
C TYR A 57 -16.73 -19.94 28.64
N PRO A 58 -17.01 -21.24 28.49
CA PRO A 58 -16.08 -22.14 27.84
C PRO A 58 -15.96 -21.74 26.38
N LYS A 59 -14.73 -21.73 25.86
CA LYS A 59 -14.39 -21.52 24.45
C LYS A 59 -14.98 -22.64 23.57
N ASN A 60 -16.27 -22.60 23.31
CA ASN A 60 -16.88 -23.44 22.29
C ASN A 60 -17.07 -22.58 21.03
N GLY A 61 -16.25 -22.88 20.03
CA GLY A 61 -16.21 -22.18 18.77
C GLY A 61 -17.53 -22.21 18.02
N SER A 62 -18.00 -21.06 17.61
CA SER A 62 -19.02 -20.89 16.60
C SER A 62 -18.44 -21.33 15.22
N PRO A 63 -19.17 -22.09 14.39
CA PRO A 63 -18.64 -22.66 13.15
C PRO A 63 -18.47 -21.70 11.96
N ASN A 64 -18.59 -20.39 12.15
CA ASN A 64 -18.59 -19.40 11.07
C ASN A 64 -17.60 -18.22 11.23
N THR A 65 -16.59 -18.34 12.07
CA THR A 65 -15.51 -17.34 12.13
C THR A 65 -14.53 -17.56 10.98
N ILE A 66 -14.40 -16.57 10.11
CA ILE A 66 -13.29 -16.46 9.18
C ILE A 66 -12.05 -16.19 10.04
N ASN A 67 -11.41 -17.26 10.52
CA ASN A 67 -10.08 -17.14 11.10
C ASN A 67 -9.15 -16.76 9.95
N PHE A 68 -8.84 -15.47 9.81
CA PHE A 68 -7.64 -15.08 9.08
C PHE A 68 -6.49 -15.82 9.74
N ILE A 69 -5.82 -16.67 9.00
CA ILE A 69 -4.68 -17.42 9.47
C ILE A 69 -3.74 -16.41 10.10
N LYS A 70 -3.68 -16.37 11.45
CA LYS A 70 -2.45 -15.87 12.08
C LYS A 70 -1.37 -16.71 11.40
N PRO A 71 -0.42 -16.11 10.65
CA PRO A 71 0.68 -16.92 10.17
C PRO A 71 1.20 -17.62 11.41
N GLU A 72 1.38 -18.94 11.34
CA GLU A 72 2.15 -19.65 12.35
C GLU A 72 3.60 -19.15 12.24
N ALA A 73 3.78 -17.88 12.55
CA ALA A 73 5.07 -17.18 12.57
C ALA A 73 6.00 -17.77 13.63
N ASN A 74 5.48 -18.66 14.45
CA ASN A 74 6.22 -19.18 15.59
C ASN A 74 7.08 -20.40 15.27
N ARG A 75 7.17 -20.88 14.02
CA ARG A 75 7.94 -22.09 13.73
C ARG A 75 8.60 -22.08 12.35
N VAL A 76 9.35 -21.04 12.04
CA VAL A 76 10.32 -21.12 10.95
C VAL A 76 11.70 -21.15 11.59
N ILE A 77 12.16 -22.34 11.91
CA ILE A 77 13.40 -22.58 12.65
C ILE A 77 14.24 -23.59 11.86
N PHE A 78 15.47 -23.23 11.57
CA PHE A 78 16.41 -23.94 10.72
C PHE A 78 17.41 -24.79 11.52
N ASN A 79 17.80 -25.95 11.01
CA ASN A 79 18.84 -26.77 11.59
C ASN A 79 20.16 -26.63 10.82
N VAL A 80 21.15 -25.98 11.43
CA VAL A 80 22.49 -25.75 10.86
C VAL A 80 23.20 -27.04 10.50
N ALA A 81 22.96 -28.13 11.23
CA ALA A 81 23.60 -29.43 10.94
C ALA A 81 23.22 -29.99 9.56
N THR A 82 22.05 -29.64 9.04
CA THR A 82 21.64 -30.05 7.69
C THR A 82 22.22 -29.15 6.60
N LEU A 83 22.52 -27.89 6.93
CA LEU A 83 23.16 -26.92 6.04
C LEU A 83 24.61 -27.31 5.70
N THR A 84 25.37 -27.78 6.69
CA THR A 84 26.79 -28.12 6.52
C THR A 84 27.06 -29.31 5.59
N ARG A 85 26.01 -30.06 5.23
CA ARG A 85 26.10 -31.21 4.30
C ARG A 85 25.84 -30.86 2.83
N ASN A 86 25.43 -29.64 2.52
CA ASN A 86 25.21 -29.19 1.13
C ASN A 86 26.50 -28.49 0.62
N PRO A 87 27.12 -28.97 -0.48
CA PRO A 87 28.39 -28.41 -0.96
C PRO A 87 28.32 -26.92 -1.33
N VAL A 88 27.17 -26.39 -1.68
CA VAL A 88 26.95 -24.95 -1.93
C VAL A 88 27.20 -24.12 -0.67
N TYR A 89 27.06 -24.71 0.53
CA TYR A 89 27.26 -24.01 1.82
C TYR A 89 28.68 -24.15 2.38
N ALA A 90 29.49 -25.03 1.82
CA ALA A 90 30.90 -25.18 2.22
C ALA A 90 31.73 -23.93 1.92
N GLU A 91 31.33 -23.11 0.94
CA GLU A 91 31.96 -21.83 0.60
C GLU A 91 31.51 -20.66 1.47
N VAL A 92 30.35 -20.74 2.15
CA VAL A 92 29.83 -19.71 3.08
C VAL A 92 30.38 -19.92 4.50
N LYS A 93 31.63 -20.30 4.63
CA LYS A 93 32.35 -20.44 5.92
C LYS A 93 32.75 -19.12 6.58
N ALA A 94 32.36 -17.96 6.05
CA ALA A 94 32.45 -16.71 6.76
C ALA A 94 31.40 -16.73 7.89
N GLN A 95 31.85 -16.56 9.12
CA GLN A 95 31.10 -16.69 10.37
C GLN A 95 29.67 -16.17 10.29
N PRO A 96 28.67 -16.98 10.70
CA PRO A 96 27.27 -16.55 10.72
C PRO A 96 27.06 -15.54 11.84
N THR A 97 27.25 -14.28 11.55
CA THR A 97 26.97 -13.17 12.47
C THR A 97 25.55 -12.62 12.30
N SER A 98 24.81 -13.12 11.31
CA SER A 98 23.50 -12.63 11.00
C SER A 98 22.39 -13.32 11.79
N ARG A 99 21.35 -12.56 12.14
CA ARG A 99 20.16 -13.06 12.84
C ARG A 99 19.35 -14.04 11.98
N VAL A 100 19.43 -13.95 10.67
CA VAL A 100 18.86 -14.93 9.73
C VAL A 100 19.51 -16.29 9.94
N MET A 101 20.83 -16.31 10.12
CA MET A 101 21.57 -17.54 10.41
C MET A 101 21.23 -18.09 11.81
N SER A 102 21.05 -17.26 12.84
CA SER A 102 20.65 -17.72 14.17
C SER A 102 19.23 -18.29 14.19
N LEU A 103 18.35 -17.83 13.31
CA LEU A 103 17.02 -18.39 13.12
C LEU A 103 17.07 -19.71 12.33
N ALA A 104 18.07 -19.87 11.47
CA ALA A 104 18.31 -21.09 10.74
C ALA A 104 18.74 -22.27 11.65
N THR A 105 19.16 -21.99 12.89
CA THR A 105 19.78 -23.01 13.74
C THR A 105 18.81 -23.83 14.59
N THR A 106 17.51 -23.54 14.60
CA THR A 106 16.63 -24.06 15.64
C THR A 106 15.46 -24.94 15.17
N ASN A 107 15.24 -25.26 13.87
CA ASN A 107 14.20 -26.23 13.47
C ASN A 107 14.32 -26.83 12.06
N GLY A 108 14.48 -28.15 11.97
CA GLY A 108 14.69 -28.88 10.71
C GLY A 108 13.50 -28.97 9.74
N ASP A 109 12.29 -28.51 10.11
CA ASP A 109 11.09 -28.66 9.27
C ASP A 109 10.96 -27.57 8.19
N TYR A 110 11.66 -26.47 8.32
CA TYR A 110 11.56 -25.38 7.35
C TYR A 110 12.23 -25.71 6.00
N PHE A 111 13.39 -26.39 6.01
CA PHE A 111 14.02 -26.81 4.75
C PHE A 111 13.19 -27.80 3.95
N LYS A 112 12.36 -28.59 4.60
CA LYS A 112 11.35 -29.42 3.93
C LYS A 112 10.26 -28.62 3.26
N LYS A 113 10.09 -27.34 3.68
CA LYS A 113 9.06 -26.41 3.18
C LYS A 113 9.61 -25.30 2.27
N CYS A 114 10.89 -25.24 2.00
CA CYS A 114 11.50 -24.12 1.22
C CYS A 114 10.97 -24.02 -0.20
N ALA A 115 10.67 -25.11 -0.82
CA ALA A 115 9.98 -25.16 -2.09
C ALA A 115 8.94 -26.29 -1.99
N PRO A 116 7.72 -26.01 -1.52
CA PRO A 116 6.70 -27.03 -1.50
C PRO A 116 6.52 -27.56 -2.93
N PHE A 117 6.57 -28.88 -3.06
CA PHE A 117 6.26 -29.52 -4.33
C PHE A 117 4.80 -29.23 -4.66
N VAL A 118 4.58 -28.59 -5.80
CA VAL A 118 3.24 -28.26 -6.29
C VAL A 118 3.01 -29.07 -7.55
N THR A 119 1.97 -29.88 -7.57
CA THR A 119 1.52 -30.59 -8.77
C THR A 119 0.55 -29.69 -9.51
N CYS A 120 0.86 -29.39 -10.77
CA CYS A 120 0.03 -28.54 -11.62
C CYS A 120 -0.72 -29.37 -12.65
N ASN A 121 -1.98 -29.02 -12.88
CA ASN A 121 -2.72 -29.48 -14.02
C ASN A 121 -2.53 -28.49 -15.18
N PRO A 122 -1.92 -28.86 -16.31
CA PRO A 122 -1.70 -27.94 -17.43
C PRO A 122 -3.01 -27.48 -18.08
N ASP A 123 -4.09 -28.23 -17.91
CA ASP A 123 -5.40 -27.95 -18.51
C ASP A 123 -6.26 -27.01 -17.65
N ASP A 124 -5.76 -26.56 -16.49
CA ASP A 124 -6.49 -25.64 -15.64
C ASP A 124 -6.81 -24.34 -16.39
N LYS A 125 -8.09 -24.03 -16.47
CA LYS A 125 -8.64 -22.83 -17.11
C LYS A 125 -8.53 -21.60 -16.22
N TYR A 126 -8.57 -21.77 -14.91
CA TYR A 126 -8.60 -20.68 -13.94
C TYR A 126 -7.33 -20.62 -13.11
N ARG A 127 -6.95 -19.40 -12.74
CA ARG A 127 -5.86 -19.17 -11.79
C ARG A 127 -6.16 -19.82 -10.43
N THR A 128 -5.19 -20.44 -9.81
CA THR A 128 -5.27 -20.76 -8.38
C THR A 128 -5.42 -19.48 -7.55
N TYR A 129 -5.92 -19.60 -6.33
CA TYR A 129 -6.05 -18.40 -5.47
C TYR A 129 -4.70 -17.89 -4.98
N ASN A 130 -3.74 -18.77 -4.80
CA ASN A 130 -2.41 -18.38 -4.32
C ASN A 130 -1.39 -18.08 -5.43
N GLY A 131 -1.81 -18.10 -6.70
CA GLY A 131 -0.94 -17.83 -7.85
C GLY A 131 0.01 -18.97 -8.24
N SER A 132 0.01 -20.10 -7.51
CA SER A 132 0.79 -21.29 -7.92
C SER A 132 0.30 -21.83 -9.25
N CYS A 133 1.19 -22.56 -9.97
CA CYS A 133 0.88 -23.15 -11.28
C CYS A 133 0.53 -22.15 -12.40
N ASN A 134 0.78 -20.86 -12.19
CA ASN A 134 0.73 -19.93 -13.30
C ASN A 134 1.87 -20.25 -14.28
N ASN A 135 3.07 -20.43 -13.79
CA ASN A 135 4.19 -20.97 -14.55
C ASN A 135 4.27 -22.50 -14.30
N LEU A 136 4.11 -23.31 -15.35
CA LEU A 136 4.10 -24.78 -15.21
C LEU A 136 5.50 -25.36 -15.01
N GLN A 137 6.56 -24.68 -15.47
CA GLN A 137 7.95 -25.10 -15.29
C GLN A 137 8.46 -24.72 -13.90
N ASN A 138 8.00 -23.59 -13.38
CA ASN A 138 8.36 -23.02 -12.07
C ASN A 138 7.09 -22.70 -11.27
N PRO A 139 6.39 -23.70 -10.71
CA PRO A 139 5.04 -23.54 -10.17
C PRO A 139 4.89 -22.52 -9.04
N ASN A 140 5.99 -22.20 -8.36
CA ASN A 140 5.99 -21.25 -7.23
C ASN A 140 6.34 -19.82 -7.65
N TRP A 141 6.74 -19.55 -8.89
CA TRP A 141 7.02 -18.17 -9.31
C TRP A 141 5.75 -17.32 -9.23
N GLY A 142 5.87 -16.19 -8.54
CA GLY A 142 4.76 -15.27 -8.34
C GLY A 142 3.66 -15.76 -7.40
N ALA A 143 3.83 -16.91 -6.74
CA ALA A 143 2.85 -17.39 -5.77
C ALA A 143 2.89 -16.58 -4.46
N ALA A 144 1.77 -16.53 -3.75
CA ALA A 144 1.69 -15.98 -2.41
C ALA A 144 2.58 -16.74 -1.43
N LEU A 145 3.07 -16.04 -0.41
CA LEU A 145 4.00 -16.57 0.60
C LEU A 145 5.34 -17.02 0.01
N THR A 146 5.78 -16.38 -1.07
CA THR A 146 7.07 -16.59 -1.72
C THR A 146 7.91 -15.32 -1.67
N PRO A 147 9.24 -15.41 -1.87
CA PRO A 147 10.08 -14.23 -1.84
C PRO A 147 9.82 -13.30 -3.02
N PHE A 148 10.02 -12.01 -2.80
CA PHE A 148 10.17 -11.07 -3.90
C PHE A 148 11.37 -11.45 -4.78
N TYR A 149 11.28 -11.15 -6.06
CA TYR A 149 12.39 -11.25 -7.00
C TYR A 149 13.40 -10.12 -6.76
N ARG A 150 14.64 -10.28 -7.22
CA ARG A 150 15.64 -9.21 -7.24
C ARG A 150 16.19 -9.03 -8.65
N LEU A 151 16.23 -7.77 -9.07
CA LEU A 151 16.90 -7.38 -10.33
C LEU A 151 18.41 -7.31 -10.16
N MET A 152 18.87 -6.99 -8.95
CA MET A 152 20.27 -6.85 -8.58
C MET A 152 20.55 -7.53 -7.23
N ASP A 153 21.82 -7.83 -6.97
CA ASP A 153 22.24 -8.37 -5.68
C ASP A 153 21.95 -7.40 -4.55
N ALA A 154 21.57 -7.97 -3.39
CA ALA A 154 21.29 -7.19 -2.20
C ALA A 154 22.56 -6.51 -1.66
N GLU A 155 22.42 -5.26 -1.24
CA GLU A 155 23.49 -4.46 -0.64
C GLU A 155 23.32 -4.35 0.86
N PHE A 156 23.93 -5.27 1.61
CA PHE A 156 24.02 -5.25 3.07
C PHE A 156 25.47 -5.12 3.51
N ASN A 157 25.70 -4.45 4.65
CA ASN A 157 27.06 -4.22 5.16
C ASN A 157 27.80 -5.49 5.51
N ASP A 158 27.09 -6.49 6.04
CA ASP A 158 27.63 -7.82 6.37
C ASP A 158 27.42 -8.85 5.25
N GLY A 159 26.96 -8.41 4.08
CA GLY A 159 26.58 -9.28 2.99
C GLY A 159 25.29 -10.09 3.22
N ASN A 160 24.62 -9.94 4.38
CA ASN A 160 23.47 -10.75 4.76
C ASN A 160 22.22 -9.95 5.11
N GLU A 161 22.26 -9.09 6.14
CA GLU A 161 21.04 -8.39 6.61
C GLU A 161 21.26 -7.06 7.31
N THR A 162 22.47 -6.66 7.66
CA THR A 162 22.71 -5.37 8.33
C THR A 162 22.66 -4.24 7.31
N PHE A 163 22.07 -3.12 7.70
CA PHE A 163 21.97 -1.96 6.83
C PHE A 163 23.35 -1.55 6.32
N ARG A 164 23.44 -1.25 5.02
CA ARG A 164 24.69 -0.77 4.44
C ARG A 164 25.16 0.51 5.14
N VAL A 165 26.46 0.73 5.11
CA VAL A 165 27.13 1.95 5.57
C VAL A 165 27.67 2.71 4.36
N GLN A 166 28.13 3.95 4.58
CA GLN A 166 28.82 4.71 3.56
C GLN A 166 30.17 4.06 3.23
N LEU A 167 30.72 4.35 2.06
CA LEU A 167 32.01 3.77 1.63
C LEU A 167 33.18 4.11 2.57
N ASP A 168 33.10 5.19 3.32
CA ASP A 168 34.07 5.56 4.34
C ASP A 168 33.85 4.88 5.70
N GLY A 169 32.90 3.94 5.80
CA GLY A 169 32.57 3.21 7.01
C GLY A 169 31.62 3.92 7.98
N ARG A 170 31.27 5.15 7.74
CA ARG A 170 30.28 5.87 8.59
C ARG A 170 28.87 5.34 8.32
N PRO A 171 27.97 5.39 9.31
CA PRO A 171 26.55 5.11 9.09
C PRO A 171 25.99 6.02 7.99
N LEU A 172 25.02 5.51 7.24
CA LEU A 172 24.21 6.36 6.35
C LEU A 172 23.51 7.45 7.18
N PRO A 173 23.30 8.65 6.60
CA PRO A 173 22.57 9.71 7.29
C PRO A 173 21.17 9.23 7.68
N SER A 174 20.63 9.75 8.78
CA SER A 174 19.25 9.42 9.17
C SER A 174 18.29 9.68 8.01
N ALA A 175 17.37 8.74 7.76
CA ALA A 175 16.34 8.89 6.73
C ALA A 175 15.54 10.19 6.92
N ARG A 176 15.24 10.58 8.18
CA ARG A 176 14.54 11.83 8.48
C ARG A 176 15.38 13.07 8.11
N VAL A 177 16.66 13.06 8.43
CA VAL A 177 17.56 14.17 8.08
C VAL A 177 17.67 14.34 6.56
N VAL A 178 17.75 13.23 5.82
CA VAL A 178 17.75 13.25 4.35
C VAL A 178 16.45 13.86 3.81
N GLY A 179 15.29 13.36 4.29
CA GLY A 179 13.99 13.87 3.90
C GLY A 179 13.80 15.36 4.18
N VAL A 180 14.19 15.79 5.38
CA VAL A 180 14.09 17.21 5.76
C VAL A 180 14.97 18.10 4.88
N LYS A 181 16.24 17.75 4.67
CA LYS A 181 17.15 18.61 3.90
C LYS A 181 16.80 18.72 2.42
N LEU A 182 16.26 17.66 1.82
CA LEU A 182 15.96 17.64 0.38
C LEU A 182 14.54 18.07 0.04
N PHE A 183 13.55 17.77 0.90
CA PHE A 183 12.15 17.87 0.53
C PHE A 183 11.29 18.73 1.47
N TYR A 184 11.77 19.05 2.70
CA TYR A 184 11.00 19.87 3.63
C TYR A 184 10.88 21.29 3.13
N MET A 185 9.70 21.90 3.30
CA MET A 185 9.36 23.26 2.82
C MET A 185 9.43 23.47 1.29
N LYS A 186 9.74 22.44 0.53
CA LYS A 186 9.63 22.46 -0.94
C LYS A 186 8.20 22.15 -1.42
N ASP A 187 7.18 22.41 -0.60
CA ASP A 187 5.77 22.23 -0.99
C ASP A 187 5.36 23.33 -1.98
N ILE A 188 5.76 23.14 -3.21
CA ILE A 188 5.29 23.94 -4.33
C ILE A 188 3.94 23.36 -4.73
N ARG A 189 2.88 24.14 -4.63
CA ARG A 189 1.52 23.76 -5.06
C ARG A 189 1.43 23.75 -6.58
N ASN A 190 2.11 22.79 -7.21
CA ASN A 190 2.00 22.57 -8.64
C ASN A 190 0.99 21.45 -8.87
N PHE A 191 -0.07 21.81 -9.59
CA PHE A 191 -1.07 20.85 -10.02
C PHE A 191 -0.68 20.26 -11.38
N ASP A 192 -1.02 19.00 -11.56
CA ASP A 192 -1.02 18.36 -12.85
C ASP A 192 -2.32 18.74 -13.58
N HIS A 193 -2.20 19.62 -14.57
CA HIS A 193 -3.37 20.10 -15.32
C HIS A 193 -3.88 19.09 -16.34
N GLU A 194 -3.20 17.99 -16.55
CA GLU A 194 -3.61 16.93 -17.48
C GLU A 194 -4.28 15.75 -16.78
N ASN A 195 -3.87 15.43 -15.56
CA ASN A 195 -4.31 14.25 -14.84
C ASN A 195 -5.03 14.62 -13.55
N ASN A 196 -5.96 13.77 -13.13
CA ASN A 196 -6.69 13.95 -11.89
C ASN A 196 -6.10 13.12 -10.72
N GLU A 197 -6.68 13.27 -9.54
CA GLU A 197 -6.18 12.60 -8.33
C GLU A 197 -6.37 11.08 -8.33
N LEU A 198 -7.09 10.47 -9.28
CA LEU A 198 -7.30 9.01 -9.34
C LEU A 198 -6.04 8.21 -9.59
N LEU A 199 -4.96 8.82 -10.13
CA LEU A 199 -3.70 8.13 -10.36
C LEU A 199 -3.13 7.52 -9.06
N VAL A 200 -3.21 8.27 -7.95
CA VAL A 200 -2.68 7.82 -6.66
C VAL A 200 -3.42 6.60 -6.10
N PRO A 201 -4.76 6.64 -5.93
CA PRO A 201 -5.49 5.50 -5.42
C PRO A 201 -5.45 4.28 -6.34
N TRP A 202 -5.41 4.48 -7.68
CA TRP A 202 -5.23 3.35 -8.60
C TRP A 202 -3.86 2.69 -8.44
N GLY A 203 -2.79 3.47 -8.37
CA GLY A 203 -1.43 2.95 -8.14
C GLY A 203 -1.32 2.19 -6.82
N GLN A 204 -1.96 2.68 -5.75
CA GLN A 204 -2.01 1.99 -4.48
C GLN A 204 -2.86 0.71 -4.55
N PHE A 205 -4.04 0.76 -5.17
CA PHE A 205 -4.91 -0.40 -5.36
C PHE A 205 -4.19 -1.53 -6.11
N LEU A 206 -3.47 -1.18 -7.18
CA LEU A 206 -2.63 -2.11 -7.93
C LEU A 206 -1.48 -2.68 -7.09
N THR A 207 -0.83 -1.84 -6.27
CA THR A 207 0.24 -2.30 -5.36
C THR A 207 -0.29 -3.33 -4.36
N HIS A 208 -1.51 -3.15 -3.85
CA HIS A 208 -2.16 -4.07 -2.92
C HIS A 208 -2.56 -5.41 -3.57
N ASP A 209 -2.69 -5.45 -4.90
CA ASP A 209 -2.85 -6.72 -5.63
C ASP A 209 -1.58 -7.55 -5.61
N ILE A 210 -0.46 -6.94 -5.98
CA ILE A 210 0.80 -7.63 -6.27
C ILE A 210 1.76 -7.73 -5.09
N SER A 211 1.53 -7.00 -3.99
CA SER A 211 2.45 -6.98 -2.85
C SER A 211 1.78 -6.79 -1.50
N PHE A 212 2.27 -7.53 -0.53
CA PHE A 212 2.00 -7.33 0.89
C PHE A 212 3.23 -7.71 1.70
N TYR A 213 3.78 -6.75 2.46
CA TYR A 213 4.89 -6.95 3.39
C TYR A 213 4.34 -7.35 4.76
N PRO A 214 4.45 -8.62 5.18
CA PRO A 214 4.18 -8.94 6.58
C PRO A 214 5.28 -8.37 7.47
N ASP A 215 4.88 -7.86 8.63
CA ASP A 215 5.82 -7.42 9.64
C ASP A 215 6.56 -8.61 10.26
N ASP A 216 7.81 -8.41 10.62
CA ASP A 216 8.56 -9.37 11.41
C ASP A 216 8.04 -9.37 12.86
N ILE A 217 7.04 -10.21 13.12
CA ILE A 217 6.29 -10.27 14.38
C ILE A 217 7.19 -10.55 15.61
N ARG A 218 8.37 -11.10 15.39
CA ARG A 218 9.35 -11.33 16.48
C ARG A 218 9.76 -10.04 17.18
N ASN A 219 9.56 -8.90 16.53
CA ASN A 219 9.84 -7.57 17.04
C ASN A 219 8.57 -6.80 17.46
N SER A 220 7.37 -7.41 17.33
CA SER A 220 6.09 -6.72 17.59
C SER A 220 5.65 -6.78 19.06
N SER A 221 6.28 -7.62 19.89
CA SER A 221 5.97 -7.75 21.32
C SER A 221 6.59 -6.65 22.19
N THR A 222 7.33 -5.72 21.60
CA THR A 222 7.93 -4.60 22.34
C THR A 222 6.88 -3.51 22.57
N PRO A 223 6.74 -3.01 23.84
CA PRO A 223 5.84 -1.89 24.14
C PRO A 223 6.13 -0.65 23.28
N ALA A 224 5.14 0.21 23.12
CA ALA A 224 5.24 1.44 22.34
C ALA A 224 6.31 2.44 22.87
N HIS A 225 6.91 2.19 24.01
CA HIS A 225 7.94 3.03 24.64
C HIS A 225 9.32 2.47 24.33
N LEU A 226 10.07 3.20 23.50
CA LEU A 226 11.45 2.87 23.10
C LEU A 226 12.50 3.50 24.03
N ASP A 227 12.17 3.77 25.29
CA ASP A 227 13.09 4.37 26.27
C ASP A 227 14.38 3.57 26.42
N HIS A 228 14.30 2.24 26.28
CA HIS A 228 15.43 1.34 26.30
C HIS A 228 16.38 1.48 25.10
N CYS A 229 15.97 2.17 24.03
CA CYS A 229 16.86 2.47 22.89
C CYS A 229 17.96 3.51 23.24
N PHE A 230 17.82 4.20 24.35
CA PHE A 230 18.77 5.23 24.81
C PHE A 230 19.73 4.73 25.89
N GLU A 231 19.83 3.42 26.09
CA GLU A 231 20.80 2.87 27.03
C GLU A 231 22.23 3.33 26.72
N LYS A 232 22.97 3.70 27.79
CA LYS A 232 24.36 4.17 27.67
C LYS A 232 25.31 3.07 27.17
N ASP A 233 24.99 1.82 27.47
CA ASP A 233 25.75 0.66 27.01
C ASP A 233 25.26 0.23 25.61
N LYS A 234 26.00 0.66 24.59
CA LYS A 234 25.68 0.37 23.17
C LYS A 234 25.65 -1.12 22.83
N THR A 235 26.24 -1.99 23.66
CA THR A 235 26.23 -3.45 23.45
C THR A 235 24.89 -4.06 23.83
N LYS A 236 24.12 -3.39 24.68
CA LYS A 236 22.80 -3.81 25.15
C LYS A 236 21.64 -3.22 24.37
N ILE A 237 21.92 -2.37 23.36
CA ILE A 237 20.86 -1.78 22.54
C ILE A 237 20.15 -2.90 21.78
N PRO A 238 18.84 -3.11 22.00
CA PRO A 238 18.06 -4.11 21.28
C PRO A 238 18.17 -3.95 19.75
N PHE A 239 18.02 -5.05 19.04
CA PHE A 239 18.15 -5.04 17.57
C PHE A 239 17.17 -4.09 16.89
N GLU A 240 15.94 -4.02 17.38
CA GLU A 240 14.90 -3.10 16.90
C GLU A 240 15.32 -1.63 16.96
N CYS A 241 16.08 -1.26 17.98
CA CYS A 241 16.59 0.10 18.12
C CYS A 241 17.68 0.44 17.10
N LYS A 242 18.43 -0.58 16.64
CA LYS A 242 19.46 -0.40 15.60
C LYS A 242 18.88 -0.08 14.24
N THR A 243 17.58 -0.35 14.04
CA THR A 243 16.87 -0.08 12.80
C THR A 243 15.94 1.13 12.89
N ALA A 244 15.79 1.74 14.08
CA ALA A 244 14.98 2.94 14.28
C ALA A 244 15.49 4.13 13.44
N ILE A 245 14.58 4.98 13.01
CA ILE A 245 14.89 6.21 12.29
C ILE A 245 15.17 7.30 13.32
N MET A 246 16.42 7.72 13.45
CA MET A 246 16.80 8.75 14.38
C MET A 246 16.33 10.14 13.93
N ILE A 247 15.86 10.95 14.86
CA ILE A 247 15.38 12.32 14.64
C ILE A 247 16.36 13.28 15.31
N ALA A 248 16.78 14.29 14.56
CA ALA A 248 17.68 15.32 15.09
C ALA A 248 16.94 16.21 16.12
N LYS A 249 17.66 16.71 17.12
CA LYS A 249 17.05 17.58 18.15
C LYS A 249 16.51 18.90 17.58
N ASP A 250 17.10 19.36 16.49
CA ASP A 250 16.73 20.56 15.74
C ASP A 250 15.77 20.24 14.58
N ASP A 251 15.15 19.05 14.57
CA ASP A 251 14.13 18.75 13.55
C ASP A 251 13.01 19.79 13.58
N PRO A 252 12.65 20.39 12.44
CA PRO A 252 11.72 21.52 12.39
C PRO A 252 10.30 21.17 12.84
N VAL A 253 9.94 19.88 12.88
CA VAL A 253 8.61 19.42 13.30
C VAL A 253 8.69 18.70 14.64
N TYR A 254 9.54 17.69 14.75
CA TYR A 254 9.55 16.78 15.88
C TYR A 254 10.41 17.23 17.04
N GLY A 255 11.38 18.15 16.80
CA GLY A 255 12.26 18.68 17.85
C GLY A 255 11.49 19.37 18.98
N GLN A 256 10.44 20.13 18.65
CA GLN A 256 9.58 20.80 19.64
C GLN A 256 8.78 19.84 20.53
N TYR A 257 8.59 18.59 20.11
CA TYR A 257 7.86 17.56 20.85
C TYR A 257 8.80 16.57 21.57
N ASN A 258 10.11 16.83 21.55
CA ASN A 258 11.15 15.92 22.10
C ASN A 258 11.08 14.50 21.53
N VAL A 259 10.61 14.35 20.30
CA VAL A 259 10.61 13.04 19.60
C VAL A 259 12.01 12.85 19.02
N SER A 260 12.69 11.78 19.43
CA SER A 260 14.09 11.51 19.09
C SER A 260 14.27 10.36 18.11
N LEU A 261 13.22 9.57 17.86
CA LEU A 261 13.24 8.49 16.89
C LEU A 261 11.83 8.07 16.45
N PHE A 262 11.73 7.45 15.27
CA PHE A 262 10.59 6.63 14.88
C PHE A 262 10.94 5.15 15.01
N LYS A 263 10.02 4.37 15.57
CA LYS A 263 10.08 2.91 15.53
C LYS A 263 9.97 2.47 14.07
N PHE A 264 10.86 1.58 13.65
CA PHE A 264 10.80 0.96 12.33
C PHE A 264 10.74 -0.56 12.49
N VAL A 265 9.66 -1.17 12.00
CA VAL A 265 9.49 -2.62 12.00
C VAL A 265 10.05 -3.16 10.69
N ARG A 266 10.98 -4.12 10.77
CA ARG A 266 11.54 -4.77 9.59
C ARG A 266 10.50 -5.67 8.92
N SER A 267 10.64 -5.82 7.61
CA SER A 267 9.82 -6.75 6.83
C SER A 267 10.18 -8.20 7.19
N MET A 268 9.20 -9.12 7.14
CA MET A 268 9.42 -10.54 7.42
C MET A 268 10.37 -11.15 6.38
N PRO A 269 11.46 -11.81 6.81
CA PRO A 269 12.35 -12.48 5.88
C PRO A 269 11.70 -13.74 5.29
N SER A 270 12.09 -14.05 4.08
CA SER A 270 11.76 -15.29 3.40
C SER A 270 13.02 -16.09 3.11
N VAL A 271 12.88 -17.31 2.64
CA VAL A 271 13.96 -18.09 2.06
C VAL A 271 13.76 -18.24 0.56
N ASN A 272 14.89 -18.32 -0.15
CA ASN A 272 14.85 -18.59 -1.56
C ASN A 272 14.35 -20.02 -1.84
N PHE A 273 13.68 -20.27 -2.97
CA PHE A 273 13.15 -21.57 -3.39
C PHE A 273 14.22 -22.67 -3.52
N SER A 274 15.46 -22.32 -3.81
CA SER A 274 16.58 -23.27 -3.83
C SER A 274 17.07 -23.62 -2.43
N CYS A 275 16.50 -23.01 -1.38
CA CYS A 275 16.97 -23.11 0.00
C CYS A 275 18.44 -22.77 0.27
N PRO A 276 19.18 -22.04 -0.56
CA PRO A 276 20.42 -21.49 -0.10
C PRO A 276 20.12 -20.37 0.92
N LEU A 277 20.94 -20.27 1.94
CA LEU A 277 21.00 -19.06 2.76
C LEU A 277 21.63 -17.98 1.88
N THR A 278 20.76 -17.21 1.27
CA THR A 278 21.14 -16.02 0.52
C THR A 278 21.09 -14.81 1.42
N PRO A 279 21.60 -13.66 1.00
CA PRO A 279 21.29 -12.39 1.63
C PRO A 279 19.79 -12.28 1.88
N ARG A 280 19.40 -11.62 2.98
CA ARG A 280 18.03 -11.45 3.41
C ARG A 280 17.10 -11.11 2.22
N THR A 281 16.16 -11.99 1.95
CA THR A 281 15.04 -11.76 1.03
C THR A 281 13.77 -11.57 1.83
N ILE A 282 12.79 -10.89 1.25
CA ILE A 282 11.55 -10.52 1.93
C ILE A 282 10.41 -11.36 1.39
N LEU A 283 9.55 -11.83 2.31
CA LEU A 283 8.35 -12.57 2.00
C LEU A 283 7.28 -11.65 1.41
N ASN A 284 6.70 -12.05 0.28
CA ASN A 284 5.46 -11.46 -0.20
C ASN A 284 4.28 -12.35 0.18
N ARG A 285 3.28 -11.78 0.83
CA ARG A 285 2.10 -12.53 1.25
C ARG A 285 1.04 -12.67 0.16
N ASN A 286 0.98 -11.72 -0.78
CA ASN A 286 0.03 -11.75 -1.88
C ASN A 286 0.58 -12.53 -3.08
N THR A 287 -0.30 -12.86 -4.03
CA THR A 287 0.13 -13.24 -5.38
C THR A 287 0.91 -12.08 -5.99
N GLN A 288 1.80 -12.42 -6.92
CA GLN A 288 2.65 -11.42 -7.60
C GLN A 288 2.21 -11.29 -9.07
N TYR A 289 0.92 -11.45 -9.30
CA TYR A 289 0.24 -11.27 -10.58
C TYR A 289 -0.81 -10.17 -10.44
N ILE A 290 -1.13 -9.51 -11.53
CA ILE A 290 -2.30 -8.62 -11.58
C ILE A 290 -3.52 -9.51 -11.81
N ASP A 291 -4.06 -10.08 -10.72
CA ASP A 291 -5.08 -11.13 -10.75
C ASP A 291 -6.28 -10.85 -9.84
N ALA A 292 -6.36 -9.64 -9.30
CA ALA A 292 -7.38 -9.18 -8.36
C ALA A 292 -7.34 -9.91 -7.00
N SER A 293 -6.17 -10.40 -6.57
CA SER A 293 -6.03 -11.07 -5.27
C SER A 293 -6.43 -10.18 -4.09
N HIS A 294 -6.29 -8.87 -4.22
CA HIS A 294 -6.75 -7.89 -3.22
C HIS A 294 -8.29 -7.83 -3.11
N VAL A 295 -9.03 -8.24 -4.14
CA VAL A 295 -10.50 -8.38 -4.09
C VAL A 295 -10.89 -9.75 -3.56
N TYR A 296 -10.24 -10.82 -4.04
CA TYR A 296 -10.67 -12.21 -3.82
C TYR A 296 -9.89 -12.97 -2.75
N GLY A 297 -8.72 -12.48 -2.35
CA GLY A 297 -7.79 -13.18 -1.46
C GLY A 297 -6.76 -14.04 -2.20
N SER A 298 -5.60 -14.20 -1.54
CA SER A 298 -4.47 -15.00 -2.04
C SER A 298 -4.46 -16.43 -1.49
N ASP A 299 -5.58 -16.92 -0.95
CA ASP A 299 -5.79 -18.31 -0.57
C ASP A 299 -7.29 -18.68 -0.65
N LYS A 300 -7.54 -20.01 -0.77
CA LYS A 300 -8.91 -20.52 -0.92
C LYS A 300 -9.81 -20.22 0.27
N LYS A 301 -9.28 -20.23 1.50
CA LYS A 301 -10.08 -20.01 2.71
C LYS A 301 -10.60 -18.57 2.78
N ILE A 302 -9.75 -17.58 2.44
CA ILE A 302 -10.16 -16.19 2.34
C ILE A 302 -11.20 -16.03 1.24
N ALA A 303 -10.93 -16.57 0.05
CA ALA A 303 -11.84 -16.48 -1.08
C ALA A 303 -13.23 -17.09 -0.79
N ASP A 304 -13.27 -18.29 -0.20
CA ASP A 304 -14.51 -18.94 0.21
C ASP A 304 -15.27 -18.12 1.27
N GLY A 305 -14.55 -17.49 2.20
CA GLY A 305 -15.15 -16.64 3.22
C GLY A 305 -15.81 -15.38 2.67
N LEU A 306 -15.37 -14.91 1.51
CA LEU A 306 -15.92 -13.71 0.85
C LEU A 306 -17.09 -14.04 -0.10
N ARG A 307 -17.38 -15.32 -0.39
CA ARG A 307 -18.44 -15.74 -1.33
C ARG A 307 -19.78 -15.96 -0.62
N THR A 308 -20.85 -15.72 -1.35
CA THR A 308 -22.21 -16.14 -0.94
C THR A 308 -22.43 -17.62 -1.23
N PHE A 309 -21.79 -18.20 -2.26
CA PHE A 309 -22.06 -19.49 -2.91
C PHE A 309 -23.44 -19.52 -3.58
N GLU A 310 -23.93 -18.37 -4.02
CA GLU A 310 -25.17 -18.22 -4.76
C GLU A 310 -24.94 -17.26 -5.94
N ASN A 311 -25.23 -17.72 -7.16
CA ASN A 311 -25.12 -16.98 -8.41
C ASN A 311 -23.74 -16.35 -8.65
N GLY A 312 -22.67 -16.95 -8.12
CA GLY A 312 -21.30 -16.48 -8.28
C GLY A 312 -20.94 -15.21 -7.52
N LYS A 313 -21.78 -14.75 -6.59
CA LYS A 313 -21.62 -13.44 -5.91
C LYS A 313 -20.66 -13.45 -4.74
N LEU A 314 -20.09 -12.27 -4.49
CA LEU A 314 -19.40 -11.92 -3.25
C LEU A 314 -20.41 -11.46 -2.19
N ARG A 315 -20.08 -11.72 -0.92
CA ARG A 315 -20.85 -11.24 0.22
C ARG A 315 -20.77 -9.71 0.29
N SER A 316 -21.89 -9.09 0.59
CA SER A 316 -22.00 -7.67 0.79
C SER A 316 -22.96 -7.36 1.94
N ARG A 317 -23.04 -6.10 2.30
CA ARG A 317 -24.03 -5.56 3.26
C ARG A 317 -24.57 -4.24 2.76
N ILE A 318 -25.81 -3.93 3.13
CA ILE A 318 -26.44 -2.66 2.79
C ILE A 318 -26.30 -1.68 3.97
N LEU A 319 -25.68 -0.54 3.72
CA LEU A 319 -25.57 0.56 4.67
C LEU A 319 -26.05 1.84 3.99
N LYS A 320 -26.96 2.58 4.63
CA LYS A 320 -27.59 3.79 4.05
C LYS A 320 -28.11 3.58 2.60
N ASN A 321 -28.72 2.43 2.33
CA ASN A 321 -29.24 2.01 1.03
C ASN A 321 -28.20 1.81 -0.08
N GLU A 322 -26.92 1.66 0.27
CA GLU A 322 -25.83 1.36 -0.67
C GLU A 322 -25.16 0.05 -0.29
N GLU A 323 -24.66 -0.67 -1.30
CA GLU A 323 -23.95 -1.93 -1.13
C GLU A 323 -22.48 -1.69 -0.77
N TYR A 324 -21.99 -2.38 0.26
CA TYR A 324 -20.59 -2.30 0.74
C TYR A 324 -20.03 -3.69 1.02
N CYS A 325 -18.71 -3.79 1.10
CA CYS A 325 -18.01 -4.98 1.55
C CYS A 325 -18.54 -5.48 2.91
N PRO A 326 -18.50 -6.79 3.17
CA PRO A 326 -18.98 -7.36 4.43
C PRO A 326 -18.16 -6.84 5.62
N GLN A 327 -18.72 -6.97 6.83
CA GLN A 327 -18.00 -6.63 8.06
C GLN A 327 -16.86 -7.60 8.29
N ASN A 328 -15.69 -7.09 8.61
CA ASN A 328 -14.58 -7.90 9.08
C ASN A 328 -14.80 -8.27 10.57
N PRO A 329 -15.01 -9.54 10.91
CA PRO A 329 -15.24 -9.95 12.29
C PRO A 329 -13.96 -9.89 13.16
N ASP A 330 -12.80 -10.00 12.53
CA ASP A 330 -11.50 -10.12 13.21
C ASP A 330 -10.66 -8.83 13.11
N SER A 331 -11.32 -7.65 13.03
CA SER A 331 -10.58 -6.43 12.83
C SER A 331 -9.70 -6.10 14.03
N GLU A 332 -8.39 -6.16 13.82
CA GLU A 332 -7.39 -5.69 14.79
C GLU A 332 -7.42 -4.16 14.99
N PHE A 333 -8.19 -3.46 14.14
CA PHE A 333 -8.29 -2.00 14.08
C PHE A 333 -9.64 -1.46 14.57
N LYS A 334 -10.22 -2.09 15.59
CA LYS A 334 -11.48 -1.61 16.17
C LYS A 334 -11.39 -0.18 16.71
N ASP A 335 -10.19 0.22 17.13
CA ASP A 335 -9.86 1.55 17.61
C ASP A 335 -8.88 2.20 16.62
N GLY A 336 -9.42 2.86 15.59
CA GLY A 336 -8.60 3.68 14.68
C GLY A 336 -8.03 4.92 15.40
N PRO A 337 -7.05 5.61 14.77
CA PRO A 337 -6.40 6.80 15.34
C PRO A 337 -7.35 7.91 15.75
N LEU A 338 -8.55 7.97 15.19
CA LEU A 338 -9.56 9.01 15.44
C LEU A 338 -10.73 8.53 16.32
N GLY A 339 -10.59 7.37 16.98
CA GLY A 339 -11.62 6.78 17.82
C GLY A 339 -12.28 5.55 17.18
N LYS A 340 -13.36 5.08 17.78
CA LYS A 340 -14.01 3.83 17.41
C LYS A 340 -14.71 3.95 16.06
N SER A 341 -14.14 3.35 15.00
CA SER A 341 -14.92 3.03 13.82
C SER A 341 -15.73 1.75 14.07
N ASN A 342 -17.04 1.83 13.92
CA ASN A 342 -17.92 0.66 13.99
C ASN A 342 -17.99 -0.11 12.67
N VAL A 343 -17.31 0.39 11.63
CA VAL A 343 -17.31 -0.17 10.29
C VAL A 343 -15.88 -0.60 9.96
N GLN A 344 -15.71 -1.89 9.70
CA GLN A 344 -14.47 -2.46 9.19
C GLN A 344 -14.84 -3.37 8.03
N PHE A 345 -14.37 -3.07 6.83
CA PHE A 345 -14.63 -3.87 5.64
C PHE A 345 -13.75 -5.12 5.63
N ALA A 346 -14.28 -6.21 5.07
CA ALA A 346 -13.52 -7.40 4.70
C ALA A 346 -13.40 -7.48 3.17
N ALA A 347 -12.20 -7.75 2.69
CA ALA A 347 -11.87 -8.00 1.29
C ALA A 347 -10.72 -9.01 1.23
N GLY A 348 -10.26 -9.35 0.02
CA GLY A 348 -9.05 -10.15 -0.15
C GLY A 348 -7.81 -9.48 0.45
N ASP A 349 -7.76 -8.15 0.39
CA ASP A 349 -6.71 -7.34 1.00
C ASP A 349 -6.98 -7.09 2.49
N LYS A 350 -6.01 -7.40 3.34
CA LYS A 350 -6.05 -7.07 4.77
C LYS A 350 -6.01 -5.57 5.05
N ASN A 351 -5.44 -4.80 4.13
CA ASN A 351 -5.30 -3.36 4.25
C ASN A 351 -6.49 -2.58 3.67
N VAL A 352 -7.62 -3.25 3.40
CA VAL A 352 -8.85 -2.64 2.87
C VAL A 352 -9.29 -1.39 3.65
N ASN A 353 -9.02 -1.34 4.96
CA ASN A 353 -9.38 -0.25 5.85
C ASN A 353 -8.22 0.74 6.11
N GLN A 354 -7.07 0.60 5.44
CA GLN A 354 -5.89 1.43 5.67
C GLN A 354 -6.16 2.91 5.38
N ASN A 355 -6.87 3.19 4.30
CA ASN A 355 -7.35 4.53 3.98
C ASN A 355 -8.64 4.47 3.15
N LEU A 356 -9.33 5.62 3.05
CA LEU A 356 -10.62 5.71 2.36
C LEU A 356 -10.53 5.40 0.87
N ALA A 357 -9.43 5.74 0.20
CA ALA A 357 -9.29 5.52 -1.24
C ALA A 357 -9.23 4.02 -1.57
N ILE A 358 -8.49 3.23 -0.75
CA ILE A 358 -8.48 1.77 -0.87
C ILE A 358 -9.84 1.18 -0.54
N ALA A 359 -10.48 1.62 0.55
CA ALA A 359 -11.83 1.19 0.90
C ALA A 359 -12.84 1.49 -0.23
N LEU A 360 -12.74 2.66 -0.86
CA LEU A 360 -13.57 3.05 -2.01
C LEU A 360 -13.41 2.07 -3.17
N PHE A 361 -12.16 1.78 -3.60
CA PHE A 361 -11.90 0.89 -4.73
C PHE A 361 -12.30 -0.56 -4.44
N GLN A 362 -12.08 -1.07 -3.24
CA GLN A 362 -12.53 -2.40 -2.85
C GLN A 362 -14.06 -2.53 -2.93
N ASN A 363 -14.80 -1.52 -2.44
CA ASN A 363 -16.25 -1.49 -2.56
C ASN A 363 -16.72 -1.32 -4.02
N LEU A 364 -15.99 -0.53 -4.82
CA LEU A 364 -16.27 -0.34 -6.24
C LEU A 364 -16.19 -1.68 -7.00
N PHE A 365 -15.11 -2.44 -6.79
CA PHE A 365 -14.89 -3.72 -7.46
C PHE A 365 -15.78 -4.84 -6.91
N LEU A 366 -16.17 -4.81 -5.63
CA LEU A 366 -17.22 -5.68 -5.08
C LEU A 366 -18.54 -5.50 -5.84
N ARG A 367 -19.02 -4.24 -5.93
CA ARG A 367 -20.28 -3.90 -6.64
C ARG A 367 -20.21 -4.33 -8.10
N TYR A 368 -19.07 -4.06 -8.75
CA TYR A 368 -18.87 -4.42 -10.15
C TYR A 368 -18.87 -5.93 -10.37
N HIS A 369 -18.21 -6.68 -9.48
CA HIS A 369 -18.25 -8.15 -9.50
C HIS A 369 -19.67 -8.68 -9.39
N ASN A 370 -20.44 -8.22 -8.39
CA ASN A 370 -21.80 -8.68 -8.15
C ASN A 370 -22.72 -8.35 -9.35
N HIS A 371 -22.55 -7.17 -9.95
CA HIS A 371 -23.26 -6.82 -11.17
C HIS A 371 -22.91 -7.73 -12.35
N LEU A 372 -21.63 -7.98 -12.60
CA LEU A 372 -21.20 -8.86 -13.68
C LEU A 372 -21.66 -10.31 -13.45
N ALA A 373 -21.61 -10.80 -12.22
CA ALA A 373 -22.10 -12.14 -11.88
C ALA A 373 -23.60 -12.29 -12.22
N ASP A 374 -24.42 -11.28 -11.89
CA ASP A 374 -25.84 -11.26 -12.26
C ASP A 374 -26.06 -11.27 -13.78
N GLU A 375 -25.32 -10.46 -14.53
CA GLU A 375 -25.45 -10.39 -15.99
C GLU A 375 -24.97 -11.68 -16.67
N ILE A 376 -23.88 -12.28 -16.20
CA ILE A 376 -23.36 -13.56 -16.70
C ILE A 376 -24.34 -14.70 -16.39
N GLN A 377 -24.92 -14.73 -15.18
CA GLN A 377 -25.93 -15.73 -14.81
C GLN A 377 -27.19 -15.61 -15.65
N LYS A 378 -27.67 -14.39 -15.93
CA LYS A 378 -28.80 -14.14 -16.86
C LYS A 378 -28.49 -14.60 -18.29
N LEU A 379 -27.25 -14.36 -18.72
CA LEU A 379 -26.79 -14.76 -20.07
C LEU A 379 -26.68 -16.27 -20.23
N ASN A 380 -26.31 -16.98 -19.15
CA ASN A 380 -26.09 -18.43 -19.08
C ASN A 380 -26.81 -19.05 -17.89
N PRO A 381 -28.15 -19.21 -17.94
CA PRO A 381 -28.93 -19.68 -16.79
C PRO A 381 -28.57 -21.08 -16.28
N SER A 382 -27.96 -21.91 -17.13
CA SER A 382 -27.54 -23.30 -16.80
C SER A 382 -26.17 -23.35 -16.08
N TRP A 383 -25.44 -22.24 -15.97
CA TRP A 383 -24.16 -22.27 -15.30
C TRP A 383 -24.31 -22.45 -13.79
N SER A 384 -23.40 -23.25 -13.20
CA SER A 384 -23.33 -23.38 -11.75
C SER A 384 -22.77 -22.11 -11.11
N ASP A 385 -23.04 -21.94 -9.82
CA ASP A 385 -22.45 -20.84 -8.99
C ASP A 385 -20.94 -20.75 -9.18
N GLU A 386 -20.22 -21.87 -9.11
CA GLU A 386 -18.76 -21.92 -9.26
C GLU A 386 -18.32 -21.40 -10.64
N LYS A 387 -19.01 -21.82 -11.72
CA LYS A 387 -18.66 -21.39 -13.07
C LYS A 387 -18.90 -19.90 -13.27
N VAL A 388 -20.01 -19.36 -12.76
CA VAL A 388 -20.30 -17.91 -12.79
C VAL A 388 -19.24 -17.14 -12.00
N TYR A 389 -18.91 -17.60 -10.80
CA TYR A 389 -17.90 -16.96 -9.96
C TYR A 389 -16.53 -16.93 -10.62
N GLN A 390 -16.03 -18.05 -11.13
CA GLN A 390 -14.70 -18.13 -11.72
C GLN A 390 -14.58 -17.34 -13.02
N GLU A 391 -15.61 -17.35 -13.88
CA GLU A 391 -15.61 -16.50 -15.09
C GLU A 391 -15.67 -15.02 -14.73
N THR A 392 -16.50 -14.64 -13.76
CA THR A 392 -16.54 -13.24 -13.27
C THR A 392 -15.20 -12.81 -12.68
N ARG A 393 -14.58 -13.63 -11.82
CA ARG A 393 -13.24 -13.37 -11.26
C ARG A 393 -12.20 -13.19 -12.36
N ARG A 394 -12.21 -14.05 -13.39
CA ARG A 394 -11.30 -13.99 -14.52
C ARG A 394 -11.49 -12.68 -15.33
N ILE A 395 -12.73 -12.25 -15.55
CA ILE A 395 -13.06 -11.00 -16.23
C ILE A 395 -12.59 -9.80 -15.39
N ILE A 396 -12.81 -9.77 -14.09
CA ILE A 396 -12.36 -8.69 -13.21
C ILE A 396 -10.82 -8.55 -13.25
N GLY A 397 -10.08 -9.66 -13.14
CA GLY A 397 -8.62 -9.63 -13.28
C GLY A 397 -8.18 -9.06 -14.62
N ALA A 398 -8.83 -9.49 -15.72
CA ALA A 398 -8.56 -8.95 -17.06
C ALA A 398 -8.85 -7.44 -17.17
N ILE A 399 -9.94 -6.96 -16.57
CA ILE A 399 -10.30 -5.54 -16.55
C ILE A 399 -9.24 -4.71 -15.81
N ILE A 400 -8.73 -5.18 -14.66
CA ILE A 400 -7.65 -4.50 -13.95
C ILE A 400 -6.38 -4.46 -14.82
N GLN A 401 -6.05 -5.54 -15.53
CA GLN A 401 -4.93 -5.57 -16.47
C GLN A 401 -5.13 -4.56 -17.59
N VAL A 402 -6.29 -4.52 -18.25
CA VAL A 402 -6.60 -3.57 -19.32
C VAL A 402 -6.48 -2.12 -18.83
N ILE A 403 -7.12 -1.77 -17.72
CA ILE A 403 -7.06 -0.41 -17.17
C ILE A 403 -5.61 -0.03 -16.86
N THR A 404 -4.83 -0.96 -16.33
CA THR A 404 -3.42 -0.73 -15.99
C THR A 404 -2.57 -0.48 -17.23
N TYR A 405 -2.63 -1.36 -18.23
CA TYR A 405 -1.74 -1.28 -19.38
C TYR A 405 -2.18 -0.29 -20.45
N GLU A 406 -3.49 -0.10 -20.64
CA GLU A 406 -4.01 0.79 -21.69
C GLU A 406 -4.27 2.23 -21.21
N HIS A 407 -4.45 2.45 -19.89
CA HIS A 407 -4.87 3.76 -19.39
C HIS A 407 -3.96 4.35 -18.30
N PHE A 408 -3.41 3.54 -17.39
CA PHE A 408 -2.59 4.01 -16.26
C PHE A 408 -1.11 4.11 -16.62
N LEU A 409 -0.50 3.01 -17.09
CA LEU A 409 0.93 2.98 -17.40
C LEU A 409 1.37 3.97 -18.49
N PRO A 410 0.59 4.23 -19.56
CA PRO A 410 0.94 5.25 -20.53
C PRO A 410 1.10 6.65 -19.94
N ILE A 411 0.37 6.97 -18.87
CA ILE A 411 0.52 8.24 -18.15
C ILE A 411 1.81 8.24 -17.30
N ILE A 412 2.09 7.14 -16.61
CA ILE A 412 3.26 7.05 -15.73
C ILE A 412 4.57 6.98 -16.52
N LEU A 413 4.62 6.19 -17.58
CA LEU A 413 5.82 5.88 -18.35
C LEU A 413 5.99 6.70 -19.63
N GLY A 414 4.90 7.18 -20.20
CA GLY A 414 4.92 7.78 -21.54
C GLY A 414 5.06 6.73 -22.67
N ASP A 415 4.69 7.11 -23.87
CA ASP A 415 4.61 6.21 -25.03
C ASP A 415 5.96 5.58 -25.42
N GLU A 416 7.07 6.30 -25.21
CA GLU A 416 8.40 5.81 -25.56
C GLU A 416 8.79 4.63 -24.68
N TYR A 417 8.69 4.76 -23.35
CA TYR A 417 8.99 3.66 -22.43
C TYR A 417 7.98 2.51 -22.55
N MET A 418 6.69 2.82 -22.82
CA MET A 418 5.70 1.76 -23.10
C MET A 418 6.12 0.87 -24.28
N LYS A 419 6.69 1.44 -25.35
CA LYS A 419 7.21 0.71 -26.50
C LYS A 419 8.54 0.03 -26.19
N GLU A 420 9.48 0.74 -25.58
CA GLU A 420 10.81 0.26 -25.22
C GLU A 420 10.76 -1.02 -24.39
N TYR A 421 9.86 -1.06 -23.38
CA TYR A 421 9.69 -2.23 -22.50
C TYR A 421 8.68 -3.24 -23.03
N GLY A 422 8.17 -3.12 -24.25
CA GLY A 422 7.24 -4.09 -24.83
C GLY A 422 5.90 -4.19 -24.11
N LEU A 423 5.44 -3.09 -23.49
CA LEU A 423 4.18 -3.05 -22.72
C LEU A 423 2.96 -2.87 -23.62
N THR A 424 3.15 -2.50 -24.89
CA THR A 424 2.09 -2.35 -25.89
C THR A 424 1.95 -3.61 -26.75
N GLY A 425 0.80 -3.73 -27.42
CA GLY A 425 0.53 -4.82 -28.38
C GLY A 425 0.20 -6.16 -27.72
N GLN A 426 0.01 -7.16 -28.58
CA GLN A 426 -0.38 -8.53 -28.21
C GLN A 426 0.70 -9.21 -27.36
N THR A 427 0.28 -9.85 -26.27
CA THR A 427 1.18 -10.57 -25.37
C THR A 427 1.52 -11.96 -25.89
N THR A 428 2.81 -12.28 -25.85
CA THR A 428 3.29 -13.66 -26.00
C THR A 428 3.76 -14.15 -24.62
N TYR A 429 3.17 -15.23 -24.14
CA TYR A 429 3.60 -15.85 -22.88
C TYR A 429 4.96 -16.53 -23.04
N ASP A 430 5.90 -16.20 -22.13
CA ASP A 430 7.21 -16.81 -22.06
C ASP A 430 7.44 -17.47 -20.68
N PRO A 431 7.45 -18.80 -20.60
CA PRO A 431 7.66 -19.53 -19.34
C PRO A 431 9.05 -19.36 -18.73
N SER A 432 10.03 -18.80 -19.47
CA SER A 432 11.36 -18.51 -18.95
C SER A 432 11.39 -17.21 -18.12
N ILE A 433 10.36 -16.37 -18.22
CA ILE A 433 10.25 -15.10 -17.51
C ILE A 433 9.66 -15.33 -16.11
N ASN A 434 10.44 -14.96 -15.10
CA ASN A 434 9.94 -14.93 -13.73
C ASN A 434 9.04 -13.69 -13.53
N SER A 435 7.74 -13.92 -13.32
CA SER A 435 6.73 -12.89 -13.08
C SER A 435 6.73 -12.35 -11.65
N ALA A 436 7.57 -12.88 -10.75
CA ALA A 436 7.62 -12.39 -9.39
C ALA A 436 8.00 -10.90 -9.33
N LEU A 437 7.37 -10.17 -8.42
CA LEU A 437 7.57 -8.74 -8.24
C LEU A 437 8.99 -8.44 -7.75
N ALA A 438 9.66 -7.51 -8.42
CA ALA A 438 11.00 -7.09 -8.05
C ALA A 438 11.01 -6.28 -6.75
N GLN A 439 12.01 -6.57 -5.88
CA GLN A 439 12.22 -5.84 -4.62
C GLN A 439 12.50 -4.36 -4.89
N GLU A 440 13.24 -4.07 -5.97
CA GLU A 440 13.58 -2.71 -6.41
C GLU A 440 12.33 -1.93 -6.85
N MET A 441 11.36 -2.61 -7.42
CA MET A 441 10.07 -2.02 -7.79
C MET A 441 9.28 -1.62 -6.54
N THR A 442 8.99 -2.59 -5.66
CA THR A 442 8.06 -2.40 -4.53
C THR A 442 8.65 -1.62 -3.36
N SER A 443 9.98 -1.64 -3.15
CA SER A 443 10.65 -0.91 -2.07
C SER A 443 11.30 0.40 -2.53
N GLY A 444 11.28 0.68 -3.82
CA GLY A 444 11.95 1.83 -4.41
C GLY A 444 11.12 2.53 -5.47
N ALA A 445 11.16 2.04 -6.73
CA ALA A 445 10.65 2.76 -7.89
C ALA A 445 9.16 3.16 -7.77
N PHE A 446 8.30 2.23 -7.33
CA PHE A 446 6.87 2.53 -7.24
C PHE A 446 6.53 3.43 -6.05
N ARG A 447 7.39 3.47 -5.00
CA ARG A 447 7.26 4.40 -3.88
C ARG A 447 7.61 5.84 -4.23
N ALA A 448 8.36 6.06 -5.32
CA ALA A 448 8.62 7.42 -5.81
C ALA A 448 7.31 8.17 -6.13
N LEU A 449 6.23 7.46 -6.47
CA LEU A 449 4.91 8.05 -6.69
C LEU A 449 4.22 8.56 -5.40
N HIS A 450 4.78 8.34 -4.20
CA HIS A 450 4.27 8.96 -2.98
C HIS A 450 4.37 10.49 -2.99
N ASN A 451 5.23 11.07 -3.84
CA ASN A 451 5.36 12.51 -3.98
C ASN A 451 4.13 13.19 -4.62
N ILE A 452 3.27 12.43 -5.33
CA ILE A 452 2.02 12.96 -5.92
C ILE A 452 0.80 12.81 -5.02
N ILE A 453 0.93 12.25 -3.81
CA ILE A 453 -0.18 12.18 -2.84
C ILE A 453 -0.62 13.59 -2.46
N PRO A 454 -1.94 13.94 -2.60
CA PRO A 454 -2.42 15.28 -2.31
C PRO A 454 -2.44 15.58 -0.81
N ALA A 455 -2.50 16.88 -0.46
CA ALA A 455 -2.61 17.31 0.94
C ALA A 455 -4.01 17.14 1.51
N LYS A 456 -5.03 17.12 0.66
CA LYS A 456 -6.44 17.00 1.02
C LYS A 456 -7.16 16.20 -0.04
N PHE A 457 -8.22 15.52 0.37
CA PHE A 457 -9.16 14.87 -0.52
C PHE A 457 -10.48 15.65 -0.48
N ASN A 458 -10.99 16.02 -1.65
CA ASN A 458 -12.25 16.74 -1.79
C ASN A 458 -13.41 15.75 -1.86
N PHE A 459 -14.47 16.01 -1.12
CA PHE A 459 -15.78 15.37 -1.30
C PHE A 459 -16.67 16.33 -2.03
N MET A 460 -17.19 15.94 -3.18
CA MET A 460 -18.00 16.81 -4.03
C MET A 460 -19.42 16.28 -4.20
N SER A 461 -20.37 17.16 -4.00
CA SER A 461 -21.80 16.88 -4.22
C SER A 461 -22.13 16.71 -5.71
N ALA A 462 -23.40 16.37 -6.02
CA ALA A 462 -23.84 16.14 -7.39
C ALA A 462 -23.79 17.41 -8.28
N ASN A 463 -23.78 18.59 -7.70
CA ASN A 463 -23.61 19.87 -8.40
C ASN A 463 -22.14 20.35 -8.41
N TYR A 464 -21.19 19.47 -8.08
CA TYR A 464 -19.75 19.73 -8.06
C TYR A 464 -19.27 20.76 -7.02
N SER A 465 -20.08 21.09 -6.03
CA SER A 465 -19.61 21.88 -4.87
C SER A 465 -18.85 20.98 -3.87
N ILE A 466 -17.79 21.50 -3.31
CA ILE A 466 -17.03 20.82 -2.24
C ILE A 466 -17.93 20.83 -0.98
N VAL A 467 -18.24 19.66 -0.46
CA VAL A 467 -19.03 19.46 0.75
C VAL A 467 -18.18 19.11 1.97
N ASP A 468 -17.01 18.55 1.76
CA ASP A 468 -15.98 18.34 2.79
C ASP A 468 -14.61 18.29 2.14
N GLU A 469 -13.57 18.74 2.87
CA GLU A 469 -12.17 18.58 2.55
C GLU A 469 -11.51 17.76 3.65
N VAL A 470 -10.97 16.61 3.31
CA VAL A 470 -10.46 15.67 4.30
C VAL A 470 -8.95 15.55 4.22
N GLU A 471 -8.27 15.88 5.31
CA GLU A 471 -6.82 15.71 5.43
C GLU A 471 -6.42 14.23 5.50
N PRO A 472 -5.19 13.86 5.09
CA PRO A 472 -4.68 12.49 5.16
C PRO A 472 -4.82 11.83 6.53
N SER A 473 -4.68 12.59 7.62
CA SER A 473 -4.86 12.10 8.99
C SER A 473 -6.29 11.60 9.27
N ARG A 474 -7.30 12.17 8.59
CA ARG A 474 -8.71 11.78 8.75
C ARG A 474 -9.13 10.63 7.84
N VAL A 475 -8.42 10.36 6.77
CA VAL A 475 -8.77 9.28 5.83
C VAL A 475 -8.15 7.94 6.20
N LEU A 476 -7.15 7.93 7.12
CA LEU A 476 -6.47 6.72 7.55
C LEU A 476 -7.27 5.99 8.64
N LEU A 477 -7.49 4.68 8.45
CA LEU A 477 -8.19 3.79 9.38
C LEU A 477 -9.62 4.27 9.77
N GLN A 478 -10.28 5.03 8.88
CA GLN A 478 -11.63 5.59 9.08
C GLN A 478 -12.59 5.22 7.94
N PRO A 479 -12.84 3.92 7.70
CA PRO A 479 -13.66 3.48 6.58
C PRO A 479 -15.15 3.92 6.70
N ASP A 480 -15.64 4.25 7.87
CA ASP A 480 -17.00 4.75 8.11
C ASP A 480 -17.28 6.10 7.44
N LEU A 481 -16.26 6.93 7.19
CA LEU A 481 -16.40 8.16 6.42
C LEU A 481 -16.86 7.91 4.97
N LEU A 482 -16.69 6.71 4.45
CA LEU A 482 -17.15 6.33 3.11
C LEU A 482 -18.69 6.17 3.07
N ILE A 483 -19.32 5.81 4.20
CA ILE A 483 -20.75 5.47 4.25
C ILE A 483 -21.63 6.70 3.98
N GLY A 484 -22.29 6.71 2.82
CA GLY A 484 -23.09 7.82 2.33
C GLY A 484 -22.29 8.95 1.68
N ASN A 485 -20.98 8.76 1.52
CA ASN A 485 -20.07 9.69 0.81
C ASN A 485 -19.37 9.04 -0.39
N PHE A 486 -19.78 7.85 -0.78
CA PHE A 486 -19.15 7.08 -1.85
C PHE A 486 -19.05 7.87 -3.16
N ASP A 487 -20.17 8.36 -3.67
CA ASP A 487 -20.23 9.14 -4.91
C ASP A 487 -19.55 10.51 -4.77
N ASN A 488 -19.62 11.12 -3.57
CA ASN A 488 -18.97 12.41 -3.31
C ASN A 488 -17.45 12.30 -3.40
N MET A 489 -16.90 11.21 -2.88
CA MET A 489 -15.46 10.94 -2.94
C MET A 489 -15.02 10.63 -4.38
N LEU A 490 -15.79 9.83 -5.13
CA LEU A 490 -15.51 9.58 -6.55
C LEU A 490 -15.46 10.87 -7.37
N ARG A 491 -16.46 11.76 -7.18
CA ARG A 491 -16.45 13.08 -7.85
C ARG A 491 -15.25 13.91 -7.44
N GLY A 492 -14.87 13.89 -6.16
CA GLY A 492 -13.70 14.60 -5.67
C GLY A 492 -12.43 14.18 -6.43
N PHE A 493 -12.17 12.90 -6.55
CA PHE A 493 -11.01 12.40 -7.30
C PHE A 493 -11.02 12.74 -8.77
N LEU A 494 -12.20 12.72 -9.41
CA LEU A 494 -12.34 13.01 -10.85
C LEU A 494 -12.17 14.49 -11.18
N GLU A 495 -12.68 15.37 -10.30
CA GLU A 495 -12.78 16.81 -10.53
C GLU A 495 -11.64 17.61 -9.87
N THR A 496 -10.72 16.94 -9.18
CA THR A 496 -9.54 17.59 -8.61
C THR A 496 -8.33 17.25 -9.47
N PRO A 497 -7.57 18.28 -9.94
CA PRO A 497 -6.33 18.04 -10.65
C PRO A 497 -5.33 17.36 -9.72
N GLY A 498 -4.61 16.39 -10.24
CA GLY A 498 -3.56 15.69 -9.50
C GLY A 498 -2.42 16.62 -9.08
N ARG A 499 -1.54 16.14 -8.22
CA ARG A 499 -0.30 16.82 -7.90
C ARG A 499 0.74 16.49 -8.98
N ALA A 500 1.43 17.49 -9.51
CA ALA A 500 2.50 17.29 -10.46
C ALA A 500 3.69 16.55 -9.83
N VAL A 501 4.32 15.65 -10.57
CA VAL A 501 5.56 15.00 -10.14
C VAL A 501 6.69 16.03 -10.10
N GLN A 502 7.29 16.19 -8.95
CA GLN A 502 8.41 17.10 -8.70
C GLN A 502 9.18 16.63 -7.45
N PRO A 503 10.42 17.08 -7.24
CA PRO A 503 11.20 16.72 -6.05
C PRO A 503 10.69 17.46 -4.81
N SER A 504 9.43 17.22 -4.45
CA SER A 504 8.81 17.79 -3.25
C SER A 504 7.78 16.80 -2.70
N TYR A 505 7.53 16.91 -1.42
CA TYR A 505 6.50 16.14 -0.72
C TYR A 505 5.52 17.07 -0.04
N ASN A 506 4.29 16.64 0.03
CA ASN A 506 3.30 17.28 0.88
C ASN A 506 3.72 17.16 2.36
N ASN A 507 3.76 18.29 3.05
CA ASN A 507 4.19 18.35 4.46
C ASN A 507 3.32 17.52 5.40
N LEU A 508 2.05 17.26 5.06
CA LEU A 508 1.19 16.38 5.86
C LEU A 508 1.65 14.92 5.79
N ILE A 509 2.10 14.46 4.60
CA ILE A 509 2.61 13.10 4.41
C ILE A 509 3.96 12.90 5.08
N THR A 510 4.78 13.95 5.19
CA THR A 510 6.10 13.86 5.82
C THR A 510 6.09 14.16 7.31
N ASN A 511 4.95 14.61 7.89
CA ASN A 511 4.93 15.02 9.28
C ASN A 511 3.81 14.43 10.13
N ILE A 512 2.67 14.05 9.57
CA ILE A 512 1.49 13.70 10.39
C ILE A 512 0.78 12.41 9.97
N VAL A 513 1.41 11.57 9.14
CA VAL A 513 0.80 10.28 8.78
C VAL A 513 0.54 9.47 10.04
N PHE A 514 -0.67 8.90 10.17
CA PHE A 514 -1.14 8.19 11.37
C PHE A 514 -1.09 8.99 12.68
N LYS A 515 -1.17 10.33 12.62
CA LYS A 515 -1.30 11.14 13.82
C LYS A 515 -2.60 10.77 14.57
N ILE A 516 -2.47 10.50 15.87
CA ILE A 516 -3.60 10.22 16.75
C ILE A 516 -3.88 11.49 17.56
N PRO A 517 -5.01 12.21 17.32
CA PRO A 517 -5.25 13.53 17.93
C PRO A 517 -5.39 13.53 19.44
N HIS A 518 -5.69 12.40 20.06
CA HIS A 518 -6.02 12.28 21.48
C HIS A 518 -4.90 11.69 22.33
N LEU A 519 -3.74 11.38 21.74
CA LEU A 519 -2.57 10.95 22.52
C LEU A 519 -1.80 12.18 23.01
N ASP A 520 -1.50 12.17 24.32
CA ASP A 520 -0.55 13.12 24.87
C ASP A 520 0.80 12.97 24.19
N GLY A 521 1.29 14.04 23.63
CA GLY A 521 2.51 14.07 22.84
C GLY A 521 2.26 13.99 21.31
N TYR A 522 3.34 13.90 20.54
CA TYR A 522 3.27 13.85 19.09
C TYR A 522 3.29 12.39 18.60
N SER A 523 2.25 11.98 17.89
CA SER A 523 2.02 10.60 17.39
C SER A 523 2.01 10.58 15.89
N GLY A 524 2.58 11.27 15.09
CA GLY A 524 2.65 11.14 13.63
C GLY A 524 4.00 10.57 13.20
N PHE A 525 4.11 10.17 11.93
CA PHE A 525 5.39 9.82 11.34
C PHE A 525 5.55 10.35 9.91
N ASP A 526 6.75 10.21 9.38
CA ASP A 526 7.16 10.67 8.05
C ASP A 526 7.21 9.50 7.07
N LEU A 527 6.31 9.50 6.08
CA LEU A 527 6.24 8.45 5.06
C LEU A 527 7.53 8.35 4.25
N LEU A 528 8.15 9.49 3.87
CA LEU A 528 9.40 9.48 3.11
C LEU A 528 10.55 8.85 3.90
N SER A 529 10.66 9.15 5.19
CA SER A 529 11.65 8.51 6.06
C SER A 529 11.46 7.00 6.12
N TYR A 530 10.21 6.54 6.15
CA TYR A 530 9.89 5.10 6.09
C TYR A 530 10.25 4.49 4.73
N ASP A 531 10.05 5.19 3.63
CA ASP A 531 10.40 4.71 2.29
C ASP A 531 11.91 4.54 2.14
N ILE A 532 12.69 5.53 2.59
CA ILE A 532 14.16 5.45 2.61
C ILE A 532 14.62 4.26 3.46
N GLN A 533 14.09 4.16 4.68
CA GLN A 533 14.47 3.09 5.62
C GLN A 533 14.05 1.70 5.12
N ARG A 534 12.90 1.60 4.41
CA ARG A 534 12.44 0.36 3.80
C ARG A 534 13.38 -0.10 2.67
N GLY A 535 13.88 0.81 1.87
CA GLY A 535 14.91 0.50 0.87
C GLY A 535 16.18 -0.09 1.52
N ARG A 536 16.63 0.49 2.63
CA ARG A 536 17.79 -0.01 3.41
C ARG A 536 17.50 -1.36 4.06
N ASP A 537 16.30 -1.56 4.63
CA ASP A 537 15.83 -2.82 5.22
C ASP A 537 15.84 -3.97 4.22
N ASN A 538 15.49 -3.64 2.98
CA ASN A 538 15.38 -4.62 1.90
C ASN A 538 16.69 -4.75 1.09
N GLY A 539 17.77 -4.10 1.53
CA GLY A 539 19.07 -4.20 0.90
C GLY A 539 19.08 -3.68 -0.54
N LEU A 540 18.32 -2.62 -0.84
CA LEU A 540 18.36 -2.04 -2.18
C LEU A 540 19.75 -1.48 -2.49
N PRO A 541 20.28 -1.70 -3.71
CA PRO A 541 21.48 -1.06 -4.18
C PRO A 541 21.36 0.47 -4.15
N PRO A 542 22.49 1.20 -3.98
CA PRO A 542 22.47 2.65 -4.04
C PRO A 542 22.11 3.16 -5.44
N TYR A 543 21.61 4.40 -5.48
CA TYR A 543 21.15 5.05 -6.70
C TYR A 543 22.11 4.92 -7.89
N ASN A 544 23.40 5.13 -7.66
CA ASN A 544 24.40 5.08 -8.75
C ASN A 544 24.56 3.70 -9.39
N LYS A 545 24.32 2.61 -8.63
CA LYS A 545 24.26 1.25 -9.19
C LYS A 545 22.98 1.03 -9.98
N MET A 546 21.85 1.49 -9.45
CA MET A 546 20.54 1.36 -10.10
C MET A 546 20.47 2.13 -11.41
N ARG A 547 20.97 3.38 -11.45
CA ARG A 547 21.01 4.14 -12.69
C ARG A 547 21.89 3.45 -13.76
N HIS A 548 23.01 2.87 -13.34
CA HIS A 548 23.87 2.12 -14.26
C HIS A 548 23.22 0.84 -14.79
N PHE A 549 22.52 0.11 -13.92
CA PHE A 549 21.69 -1.05 -14.32
C PHE A 549 20.66 -0.67 -15.38
N CYS A 550 20.06 0.51 -15.26
CA CYS A 550 19.11 1.07 -16.22
C CYS A 550 19.76 1.73 -17.46
N GLY A 551 21.02 1.44 -17.76
CA GLY A 551 21.72 1.96 -18.95
C GLY A 551 22.18 3.42 -18.86
N LEU A 552 21.98 4.09 -17.74
CA LEU A 552 22.46 5.45 -17.53
C LEU A 552 23.97 5.44 -17.21
N LYS A 553 24.65 6.54 -17.53
CA LYS A 553 26.09 6.66 -17.22
C LYS A 553 26.33 6.58 -15.71
N LYS A 554 27.22 5.67 -15.29
CA LYS A 554 27.66 5.60 -13.89
C LYS A 554 28.37 6.92 -13.53
N ALA A 555 27.94 7.56 -12.45
CA ALA A 555 28.55 8.77 -11.94
C ALA A 555 29.81 8.43 -11.14
N ASN A 556 30.91 9.17 -11.34
CA ASN A 556 32.13 9.07 -10.54
C ASN A 556 32.16 10.15 -9.44
N THR A 557 31.57 11.29 -9.71
CA THR A 557 31.44 12.42 -8.79
C THR A 557 29.99 12.86 -8.69
N PHE A 558 29.66 13.63 -7.67
CA PHE A 558 28.32 14.21 -7.54
C PHE A 558 27.94 15.09 -8.74
N ASN A 559 28.91 15.81 -9.33
CA ASN A 559 28.65 16.68 -10.47
C ASN A 559 28.24 15.91 -11.73
N ASP A 560 28.60 14.63 -11.86
CA ASP A 560 28.16 13.79 -12.97
C ASP A 560 26.64 13.52 -12.95
N LEU A 561 25.97 13.80 -11.83
CA LEU A 561 24.52 13.68 -11.69
C LEU A 561 23.73 14.84 -12.33
N SER A 562 24.41 15.91 -12.75
CA SER A 562 23.79 17.11 -13.33
C SER A 562 23.04 16.85 -14.66
N ASP A 563 23.22 15.68 -15.23
CA ASP A 563 22.45 15.21 -16.40
C ASP A 563 20.96 15.03 -16.09
N LEU A 564 20.61 14.70 -14.83
CA LEU A 564 19.25 14.38 -14.40
C LEU A 564 18.81 15.11 -13.13
N ILE A 565 19.74 15.57 -12.29
CA ILE A 565 19.47 16.17 -10.99
C ILE A 565 19.88 17.64 -11.02
N SER A 566 19.14 18.51 -10.33
CA SER A 566 19.45 19.94 -10.26
C SER A 566 20.76 20.19 -9.49
N LEU A 567 21.47 21.27 -9.83
CA LEU A 567 22.71 21.64 -9.12
C LEU A 567 22.46 21.93 -7.64
N GLU A 568 21.32 22.53 -7.28
CA GLU A 568 20.93 22.79 -5.90
C GLU A 568 20.78 21.49 -5.10
N ASP A 569 20.10 20.50 -5.67
CA ASP A 569 19.93 19.19 -5.03
C ASP A 569 21.27 18.43 -4.94
N ILE A 570 22.14 18.57 -5.95
CA ILE A 570 23.49 18.00 -5.92
C ILE A 570 24.31 18.57 -4.76
N GLU A 571 24.29 19.89 -4.52
CA GLU A 571 24.99 20.47 -3.38
C GLU A 571 24.42 19.98 -2.04
N THR A 572 23.10 19.80 -1.96
CA THR A 572 22.48 19.21 -0.77
C THR A 572 22.91 17.75 -0.58
N LEU A 573 22.96 16.94 -1.64
CA LEU A 573 23.45 15.57 -1.60
C LEU A 573 24.89 15.47 -1.12
N LYS A 574 25.80 16.37 -1.54
CA LYS A 574 27.19 16.47 -1.04
C LYS A 574 27.26 16.71 0.46
N SER A 575 26.30 17.44 1.02
CA SER A 575 26.24 17.71 2.46
C SER A 575 25.77 16.50 3.28
N LEU A 576 25.10 15.53 2.64
CA LEU A 576 24.46 14.38 3.28
C LEU A 576 25.26 13.10 3.15
N TYR A 577 25.83 12.84 1.97
CA TYR A 577 26.50 11.58 1.63
C TYR A 577 27.99 11.81 1.38
N SER A 578 28.81 10.86 1.80
CA SER A 578 30.27 10.94 1.61
C SER A 578 30.66 10.86 0.14
N THR A 579 29.98 10.01 -0.61
CA THR A 579 30.23 9.81 -2.04
C THR A 579 28.93 9.65 -2.83
N VAL A 580 29.01 9.83 -4.15
CA VAL A 580 27.91 9.58 -5.07
C VAL A 580 27.40 8.12 -5.01
N HIS A 581 28.23 7.21 -4.52
CA HIS A 581 27.90 5.79 -4.40
C HIS A 581 27.11 5.45 -3.14
N ASP A 582 26.94 6.41 -2.23
CA ASP A 582 26.25 6.20 -0.96
C ASP A 582 24.75 6.57 -1.02
N ILE A 583 24.34 7.33 -2.04
CA ILE A 583 22.97 7.87 -2.18
C ILE A 583 21.95 6.73 -2.19
N ASP A 584 20.95 6.81 -1.32
CA ASP A 584 19.83 5.86 -1.32
C ASP A 584 19.08 5.90 -2.65
N TYR A 585 18.67 4.73 -3.17
CA TYR A 585 18.02 4.64 -4.49
C TYR A 585 16.83 5.59 -4.62
N ILE A 586 15.89 5.53 -3.68
CA ILE A 586 14.67 6.33 -3.75
C ILE A 586 14.95 7.84 -3.79
N ILE A 587 16.02 8.30 -3.14
CA ILE A 587 16.41 9.71 -3.13
C ILE A 587 16.85 10.15 -4.53
N GLY A 588 17.75 9.40 -5.15
CA GLY A 588 18.14 9.71 -6.53
C GLY A 588 16.95 9.63 -7.49
N ALA A 589 16.12 8.60 -7.37
CA ALA A 589 14.92 8.41 -8.18
C ALA A 589 13.92 9.58 -8.08
N LEU A 590 13.71 10.13 -6.88
CA LEU A 590 12.83 11.29 -6.64
C LEU A 590 13.38 12.61 -7.19
N LEU A 591 14.70 12.73 -7.29
CA LEU A 591 15.38 13.93 -7.77
C LEU A 591 15.61 13.92 -9.30
N GLU A 592 15.47 12.76 -9.96
CA GLU A 592 15.61 12.67 -11.41
C GLU A 592 14.54 13.50 -12.14
N LYS A 593 14.96 14.25 -13.13
CA LYS A 593 14.05 14.92 -14.06
C LYS A 593 13.37 13.89 -14.97
N PRO A 594 12.04 13.91 -15.09
CA PRO A 594 11.31 13.09 -16.06
C PRO A 594 11.81 13.30 -17.49
N ARG A 595 11.73 12.25 -18.32
CA ARG A 595 12.07 12.28 -19.74
C ARG A 595 11.01 11.55 -20.56
N ASN A 596 11.00 11.78 -21.85
CA ASN A 596 10.23 11.01 -22.85
C ASN A 596 8.70 11.00 -22.58
N GLY A 597 8.16 12.09 -22.04
CA GLY A 597 6.73 12.20 -21.69
C GLY A 597 6.31 11.37 -20.47
N SER A 598 7.29 10.77 -19.75
CA SER A 598 7.06 10.05 -18.52
C SER A 598 6.80 11.00 -17.35
N MET A 599 6.02 10.57 -16.36
CA MET A 599 5.88 11.27 -15.08
C MET A 599 7.08 11.05 -14.15
N VAL A 600 7.89 10.03 -14.38
CA VAL A 600 8.98 9.60 -13.50
C VAL A 600 10.34 9.72 -14.19
N GLY A 601 11.41 9.75 -13.41
CA GLY A 601 12.77 9.77 -13.94
C GLY A 601 13.18 8.47 -14.60
N PRO A 602 14.25 8.46 -15.42
CA PRO A 602 14.64 7.31 -16.25
C PRO A 602 14.93 6.03 -15.45
N SER A 603 15.58 6.12 -14.28
CA SER A 603 15.85 4.92 -13.48
C SER A 603 14.57 4.33 -12.87
N THR A 604 13.61 5.17 -12.53
CA THR A 604 12.29 4.74 -12.05
C THR A 604 11.48 4.11 -13.19
N ALA A 605 11.46 4.75 -14.37
CA ALA A 605 10.78 4.22 -15.56
C ALA A 605 11.32 2.84 -15.97
N CYS A 606 12.64 2.65 -15.91
CA CYS A 606 13.30 1.38 -16.19
C CYS A 606 12.79 0.24 -15.26
N ILE A 607 12.79 0.46 -13.95
CA ILE A 607 12.39 -0.57 -12.99
C ILE A 607 10.89 -0.87 -13.09
N ILE A 608 10.06 0.16 -13.30
CA ILE A 608 8.62 -0.01 -13.52
C ILE A 608 8.39 -0.78 -14.83
N GLY A 609 9.03 -0.37 -15.91
CA GLY A 609 8.91 -1.01 -17.24
C GLY A 609 9.28 -2.48 -17.22
N ASP A 610 10.44 -2.86 -16.65
CA ASP A 610 10.85 -4.26 -16.50
C ASP A 610 9.84 -5.07 -15.69
N SER A 611 9.39 -4.54 -14.56
CA SER A 611 8.45 -5.25 -13.69
C SER A 611 7.10 -5.50 -14.38
N PHE A 612 6.55 -4.50 -15.06
CA PHE A 612 5.30 -4.67 -15.80
C PHE A 612 5.47 -5.55 -17.05
N TYR A 613 6.63 -5.55 -17.70
CA TYR A 613 6.93 -6.53 -18.74
C TYR A 613 6.87 -7.97 -18.20
N ARG A 614 7.47 -8.22 -17.02
CA ARG A 614 7.42 -9.54 -16.37
C ARG A 614 6.01 -9.95 -15.99
N PHE A 615 5.18 -9.04 -15.45
CA PHE A 615 3.78 -9.33 -15.17
C PHE A 615 2.95 -9.63 -16.42
N LYS A 616 3.34 -9.06 -17.56
CA LYS A 616 2.68 -9.28 -18.83
C LYS A 616 3.15 -10.59 -19.49
N ALA A 617 4.44 -10.71 -19.75
CA ALA A 617 5.01 -11.82 -20.53
C ALA A 617 5.19 -13.11 -19.71
N GLY A 618 5.36 -13.02 -18.38
CA GLY A 618 5.51 -14.17 -17.48
C GLY A 618 4.20 -14.74 -16.94
N ASP A 619 3.06 -14.18 -17.32
CA ASP A 619 1.73 -14.59 -16.86
C ASP A 619 0.95 -15.34 -17.96
N ARG A 620 0.80 -16.67 -17.85
CA ARG A 620 0.06 -17.44 -18.86
C ARG A 620 -1.44 -17.13 -18.93
N PHE A 621 -1.98 -16.48 -17.91
CA PHE A 621 -3.38 -16.05 -17.85
C PHE A 621 -3.55 -14.54 -18.10
N PHE A 622 -2.53 -13.86 -18.62
CA PHE A 622 -2.69 -12.45 -18.97
C PHE A 622 -3.79 -12.30 -20.02
N TYR A 623 -4.59 -11.23 -19.94
CA TYR A 623 -5.89 -11.13 -20.61
C TYR A 623 -5.87 -11.36 -22.12
N ASP A 624 -4.77 -11.03 -22.82
CA ASP A 624 -4.65 -11.16 -24.26
C ASP A 624 -3.69 -12.29 -24.71
N VAL A 625 -3.18 -13.12 -23.79
CA VAL A 625 -2.40 -14.30 -24.13
C VAL A 625 -3.31 -15.32 -24.82
N LEU A 626 -2.84 -15.85 -25.95
CA LEU A 626 -3.56 -16.87 -26.73
C LEU A 626 -2.94 -18.26 -26.54
N GLY A 627 -3.72 -19.30 -26.83
CA GLY A 627 -3.22 -20.68 -26.87
C GLY A 627 -3.05 -21.38 -25.51
N GLN A 628 -3.49 -20.76 -24.42
CA GLN A 628 -3.55 -21.39 -23.09
C GLN A 628 -4.99 -21.85 -22.78
N PRO A 629 -5.19 -22.90 -21.97
CA PRO A 629 -6.53 -23.34 -21.57
C PRO A 629 -7.40 -22.22 -20.96
N GLY A 630 -6.75 -21.28 -20.27
CA GLY A 630 -7.38 -20.10 -19.70
C GLY A 630 -7.48 -18.88 -20.62
N SER A 631 -7.08 -18.96 -21.89
CA SER A 631 -7.12 -17.81 -22.80
C SER A 631 -8.55 -17.36 -23.09
N PHE A 632 -8.74 -16.04 -23.18
CA PHE A 632 -9.97 -15.48 -23.73
C PHE A 632 -10.02 -15.68 -25.24
N THR A 633 -11.22 -15.79 -25.78
CA THR A 633 -11.41 -15.78 -27.25
C THR A 633 -11.09 -14.41 -27.82
N PRO A 634 -10.76 -14.30 -29.13
CA PRO A 634 -10.52 -12.99 -29.75
C PRO A 634 -11.69 -12.00 -29.57
N ALA A 635 -12.94 -12.49 -29.63
CA ALA A 635 -14.12 -11.64 -29.42
C ALA A 635 -14.21 -11.14 -27.95
N GLN A 636 -13.86 -11.97 -26.98
CA GLN A 636 -13.79 -11.57 -25.56
C GLN A 636 -12.68 -10.54 -25.32
N ILE A 637 -11.50 -10.74 -25.92
CA ILE A 637 -10.38 -9.79 -25.84
C ILE A 637 -10.78 -8.41 -26.39
N GLU A 638 -11.43 -8.40 -27.57
CA GLU A 638 -11.91 -7.15 -28.18
C GLU A 638 -12.99 -6.44 -27.35
N ALA A 639 -13.83 -7.18 -26.64
CA ALA A 639 -14.78 -6.61 -25.69
C ALA A 639 -14.06 -6.01 -24.46
N LEU A 640 -13.06 -6.72 -23.91
CA LEU A 640 -12.27 -6.29 -22.76
C LEU A 640 -11.45 -5.03 -23.06
N LYS A 641 -10.80 -4.93 -24.22
CA LYS A 641 -9.99 -3.77 -24.63
C LYS A 641 -10.76 -2.44 -24.67
N LYS A 642 -12.09 -2.49 -24.77
CA LYS A 642 -12.94 -1.29 -24.77
C LYS A 642 -13.23 -0.76 -23.37
N ILE A 643 -12.90 -1.53 -22.32
CA ILE A 643 -13.21 -1.19 -20.94
C ILE A 643 -12.24 -0.13 -20.42
N THR A 644 -12.79 0.85 -19.72
CA THR A 644 -12.07 1.85 -18.95
C THR A 644 -12.53 1.80 -17.48
N LEU A 645 -11.82 2.44 -16.59
CA LEU A 645 -12.25 2.58 -15.19
C LEU A 645 -13.63 3.30 -15.09
N SER A 646 -13.99 4.13 -16.09
CA SER A 646 -15.32 4.76 -16.16
C SER A 646 -16.46 3.76 -16.29
N HIS A 647 -16.24 2.61 -16.96
CA HIS A 647 -17.23 1.52 -17.01
C HIS A 647 -17.49 0.94 -15.61
N VAL A 648 -16.41 0.70 -14.87
CA VAL A 648 -16.49 0.18 -13.50
C VAL A 648 -17.20 1.18 -12.59
N MET A 649 -16.80 2.46 -12.64
CA MET A 649 -17.38 3.51 -11.82
C MET A 649 -18.86 3.77 -12.15
N CYS A 650 -19.21 3.87 -13.44
CA CYS A 650 -20.59 4.10 -13.87
C CYS A 650 -21.55 2.97 -13.46
N THR A 651 -21.05 1.73 -13.47
CA THR A 651 -21.87 0.56 -13.07
C THR A 651 -22.02 0.44 -11.55
N SER A 652 -21.00 0.87 -10.80
CA SER A 652 -20.89 0.62 -9.36
C SER A 652 -21.22 1.84 -8.50
N SER A 653 -21.65 2.95 -9.09
CA SER A 653 -21.99 4.20 -8.39
C SER A 653 -23.24 4.85 -8.99
N ASN A 654 -23.71 5.96 -8.37
CA ASN A 654 -24.83 6.74 -8.88
C ASN A 654 -24.38 7.95 -9.70
N LEU A 655 -23.18 7.90 -10.30
CA LEU A 655 -22.71 8.94 -11.20
C LEU A 655 -23.50 8.91 -12.52
N ASN A 656 -23.86 10.08 -13.00
CA ASN A 656 -24.66 10.19 -14.25
C ASN A 656 -23.80 10.35 -15.49
N HIS A 657 -22.64 10.98 -15.36
CA HIS A 657 -21.74 11.30 -16.48
C HIS A 657 -20.30 11.08 -16.07
N MET A 658 -19.49 10.56 -16.99
CA MET A 658 -18.07 10.28 -16.83
C MET A 658 -17.29 10.63 -18.11
N GLN A 659 -16.03 11.06 -17.97
CA GLN A 659 -15.08 11.12 -19.08
C GLN A 659 -14.61 9.72 -19.47
N LYS A 660 -14.28 9.54 -20.77
CA LYS A 660 -13.79 8.24 -21.26
C LYS A 660 -12.41 7.92 -20.70
N GLU A 661 -11.52 8.90 -20.71
CA GLU A 661 -10.18 8.77 -20.15
C GLU A 661 -10.20 9.13 -18.67
N THR A 662 -10.46 8.12 -17.84
CA THR A 662 -10.83 8.29 -16.43
C THR A 662 -9.76 9.02 -15.60
N PHE A 663 -8.49 8.82 -15.91
CA PHE A 663 -7.36 9.44 -15.19
C PHE A 663 -7.04 10.86 -15.65
N ARG A 664 -7.61 11.33 -16.76
CA ARG A 664 -7.41 12.69 -17.24
C ARG A 664 -8.28 13.67 -16.46
N PHE A 665 -7.70 14.81 -16.12
CA PHE A 665 -8.45 15.88 -15.48
C PHE A 665 -9.38 16.56 -16.47
N VAL A 666 -10.65 16.70 -16.12
CA VAL A 666 -11.68 17.36 -16.92
C VAL A 666 -12.43 18.34 -16.04
N ASP A 667 -12.09 19.62 -16.16
CA ASP A 667 -12.80 20.67 -15.42
C ASP A 667 -14.24 20.77 -15.93
N HIS A 668 -15.20 20.38 -15.08
CA HIS A 668 -16.63 20.37 -15.40
C HIS A 668 -17.17 21.74 -15.85
N ARG A 669 -16.53 22.84 -15.42
CA ARG A 669 -16.96 24.22 -15.77
C ARG A 669 -16.72 24.53 -17.23
N TRP A 670 -15.70 23.93 -17.85
CA TRP A 670 -15.24 24.26 -19.20
C TRP A 670 -15.33 23.09 -20.17
N MET A 671 -15.29 21.87 -19.69
CA MET A 671 -15.15 20.65 -20.49
C MET A 671 -16.28 19.62 -20.25
N SER A 672 -17.45 20.04 -19.77
CA SER A 672 -18.58 19.14 -19.52
C SER A 672 -19.03 18.37 -20.78
N SER A 673 -18.78 18.90 -21.97
CA SER A 673 -19.14 18.28 -23.27
C SER A 673 -18.37 16.98 -23.58
N ILE A 674 -17.24 16.72 -22.92
CA ILE A 674 -16.48 15.47 -23.11
C ILE A 674 -16.84 14.37 -22.12
N LYS A 675 -17.85 14.59 -21.28
CA LYS A 675 -18.40 13.58 -20.37
C LYS A 675 -19.60 12.90 -21.02
N TYR A 676 -19.59 11.59 -21.00
CA TYR A 676 -20.62 10.74 -21.58
C TYR A 676 -21.58 10.25 -20.48
N ASN A 677 -22.82 9.98 -20.86
CA ASN A 677 -23.81 9.43 -19.95
C ASN A 677 -23.38 8.03 -19.48
N CYS A 678 -23.45 7.77 -18.17
CA CYS A 678 -23.05 6.48 -17.59
C CYS A 678 -23.81 5.28 -18.16
N LYS A 679 -25.01 5.47 -18.70
CA LYS A 679 -25.76 4.40 -19.39
C LYS A 679 -25.06 3.87 -20.65
N SER A 680 -24.12 4.63 -21.22
CA SER A 680 -23.33 4.20 -22.39
C SER A 680 -22.14 3.34 -22.04
N TYR A 681 -21.73 3.31 -20.77
CA TYR A 681 -20.59 2.52 -20.29
C TYR A 681 -21.03 1.12 -19.86
N LYS A 682 -21.07 0.19 -20.80
CA LYS A 682 -21.43 -1.21 -20.55
C LYS A 682 -20.42 -2.14 -21.20
N LEU A 683 -20.02 -3.19 -20.46
CA LEU A 683 -19.27 -4.30 -21.04
C LEU A 683 -20.19 -5.14 -21.92
N ASP A 684 -19.79 -5.37 -23.17
CA ASP A 684 -20.47 -6.33 -24.04
C ASP A 684 -20.13 -7.76 -23.58
N LEU A 685 -21.08 -8.41 -22.92
CA LEU A 685 -20.95 -9.79 -22.45
C LEU A 685 -21.41 -10.83 -23.49
N SER A 686 -21.89 -10.43 -24.66
CA SER A 686 -22.36 -11.38 -25.68
C SER A 686 -21.32 -12.46 -26.06
N PRO A 687 -19.97 -12.18 -26.04
CA PRO A 687 -18.97 -13.21 -26.32
C PRO A 687 -18.83 -14.29 -25.24
N TRP A 688 -19.48 -14.12 -24.07
CA TRP A 688 -19.52 -15.15 -23.00
C TRP A 688 -20.78 -16.01 -23.01
N LYS A 689 -21.68 -15.78 -23.97
CA LYS A 689 -22.86 -16.64 -24.13
C LYS A 689 -22.44 -18.01 -24.64
N GLU A 690 -22.75 -19.06 -23.88
CA GLU A 690 -22.68 -20.44 -24.40
C GLU A 690 -23.92 -20.74 -25.24
N PHE A 691 -23.67 -21.21 -26.45
CA PHE A 691 -24.75 -21.75 -27.30
C PHE A 691 -24.99 -23.21 -26.87
N SER A 692 -26.19 -23.49 -26.37
CA SER A 692 -26.63 -24.82 -26.00
C SER A 692 -26.67 -25.76 -27.20
#